data_4e238307f0c20a1bdf8628d64280f566
#
_entry.id   4e238307f0c20a1bdf8628d64280f566
#
_cell.length_a   1.000
_cell.length_b   1.000
_cell.length_c   1.000
_cell.angle_alpha   90.00
_cell.angle_beta   90.00
_cell.angle_gamma   90.00
#
_symmetry.space_group_name_H-M   'P 1'
#
loop_
_entity.id
_entity.type
_entity.pdbx_description
1 polymer ?
#
loop_
_entity_poly.entity_id
_entity_poly.type
_entity_poly.pdbx_seq_one_letter_code
_entity_poly.pdbx_strand_id
1 'polypeptide(L)'
;MKYLSLASLLAIAVATPVAARQLTIEDVTMLSRAGAPAVSGDGHWLVWQQRETDIAADKGRLDLWRLDLSKKGAKPEKLVAEADVNESAPQFSADGRTVYFQSDKGGDDAIWAIAITGGAPKKLTGFQGGFGGFKVAPTGDKILVWADRLPGAPSLAPAMVKKAADAGAGRTYDQLFVRHWDTWSDGTRSQLFVLPLTADGAPGDGVAIEHGLVGDTPSKPDGGGEEVSWGADGKTVYFALREAGRIEPLSTNLDIFAASADGSTAPTNLTPDNHGMDNLPTVSPDGRSLAWFAMARAGYEADRQVLMLRDLATGQVRALTANWDRSVGSIAWSPDSKRIFVTAEDTQEVPIWSVDPASGKVVRLTGEGNITAVVPTAKGAVFAMNSLVAPDDFYLLTGKKVSRLTSVNAEKLAGIDMPTVTHFSFTGANNDKVWGYAVKPYGATGKVPIAFMVHGGPQGTSNNSWSYRWNPALFAGAGYGLVAIDFHGSTGYGQAFSDAIRNNWGGWPLDDLKAGLKAATTKFDWLDADNACALGASYGGYMMNWIEGQWADRFKCIVQHDGVFDARAMAYETEELWFDEWEHGGHPYYEDPAAFEKWNPVNYVASWKTPMLVITGERDFRIPYTQGIAAFTALQRRGIPSRLLVNPNASHWVLRPKDSRQWYHEVLGWMGRWTGKAAE
;
A
#
# COMPACT_ATOMS: atom_id res chain seq x y z
N MET A 1 47.10 47.44 -46.30
CA MET A 1 46.52 46.99 -45.03
C MET A 1 45.05 46.65 -45.28
N LYS A 2 44.75 45.38 -45.39
CA LYS A 2 43.36 44.88 -45.63
C LYS A 2 42.84 44.34 -44.31
N TYR A 3 41.75 44.89 -43.82
CA TYR A 3 41.04 44.37 -42.64
C TYR A 3 40.11 43.24 -43.08
N LEU A 4 40.35 42.02 -42.58
CA LEU A 4 39.37 40.93 -42.63
C LEU A 4 38.46 41.03 -41.39
N SER A 5 37.17 41.20 -41.65
CA SER A 5 36.12 41.08 -40.61
C SER A 5 35.70 39.63 -40.51
N LEU A 6 35.91 38.99 -39.35
CA LEU A 6 35.32 37.70 -39.00
C LEU A 6 33.87 37.94 -38.53
N ALA A 7 32.92 37.45 -39.29
CA ALA A 7 31.53 37.34 -38.86
C ALA A 7 31.32 36.04 -38.10
N SER A 8 31.08 36.12 -36.80
CA SER A 8 30.70 34.96 -35.99
C SER A 8 29.23 34.62 -36.25
N LEU A 9 28.97 33.50 -36.88
CA LEU A 9 27.61 32.93 -36.95
C LEU A 9 27.25 32.34 -35.59
N LEU A 10 26.32 32.95 -34.87
CA LEU A 10 25.64 32.38 -33.73
C LEU A 10 24.62 31.33 -34.25
N ALA A 11 24.90 30.04 -34.10
CA ALA A 11 23.93 28.99 -34.35
C ALA A 11 22.91 29.00 -33.19
N ILE A 12 21.74 29.57 -33.41
CA ILE A 12 20.58 29.40 -32.52
C ILE A 12 20.08 27.98 -32.72
N ALA A 13 20.36 27.10 -31.77
CA ALA A 13 19.73 25.81 -31.68
C ALA A 13 18.25 26.06 -31.38
N VAL A 14 17.41 25.98 -32.40
CA VAL A 14 15.96 25.92 -32.24
C VAL A 14 15.66 24.53 -31.65
N ALA A 15 15.36 24.48 -30.36
CA ALA A 15 14.81 23.28 -29.75
C ALA A 15 13.47 23.00 -30.46
N THR A 16 13.43 21.96 -31.29
CA THR A 16 12.16 21.46 -31.81
C THR A 16 11.30 21.07 -30.62
N PRO A 17 10.06 21.55 -30.52
CA PRO A 17 9.14 21.06 -29.48
C PRO A 17 9.04 19.54 -29.64
N VAL A 18 9.35 18.81 -28.56
CA VAL A 18 9.10 17.39 -28.50
C VAL A 18 7.59 17.23 -28.72
N ALA A 19 7.19 16.51 -29.79
CA ALA A 19 5.79 16.26 -30.04
C ALA A 19 5.19 15.55 -28.81
N ALA A 20 4.13 16.12 -28.27
CA ALA A 20 3.42 15.53 -27.14
C ALA A 20 2.97 14.12 -27.46
N ARG A 21 3.22 13.15 -26.57
CA ARG A 21 2.86 11.74 -26.72
C ARG A 21 2.14 11.20 -25.50
N GLN A 22 1.53 10.06 -25.68
CA GLN A 22 0.83 9.37 -24.58
C GLN A 22 1.81 8.60 -23.68
N LEU A 23 1.35 8.32 -22.44
CA LEU A 23 2.07 7.52 -21.46
C LEU A 23 2.16 6.05 -21.91
N THR A 24 3.34 5.45 -21.82
CA THR A 24 3.61 4.08 -22.24
C THR A 24 3.95 3.16 -21.06
N ILE A 25 4.00 1.83 -21.30
CA ILE A 25 4.43 0.84 -20.29
C ILE A 25 5.87 1.13 -19.84
N GLU A 26 6.73 1.51 -20.77
CA GLU A 26 8.12 1.90 -20.50
C GLU A 26 8.20 3.08 -19.54
N ASP A 27 7.41 4.13 -19.80
CA ASP A 27 7.40 5.32 -18.94
C ASP A 27 7.01 4.95 -17.51
N VAL A 28 5.87 4.28 -17.31
CA VAL A 28 5.39 3.89 -15.98
C VAL A 28 6.41 3.00 -15.25
N THR A 29 7.03 2.06 -15.96
CA THR A 29 8.03 1.17 -15.37
C THR A 29 9.27 1.93 -14.91
N MET A 30 9.68 2.97 -15.65
CA MET A 30 10.92 3.72 -15.43
C MET A 30 10.74 4.97 -14.55
N LEU A 31 9.52 5.33 -14.12
CA LEU A 31 9.32 6.44 -13.21
C LEU A 31 10.05 6.23 -11.88
N SER A 32 10.62 7.30 -11.36
CA SER A 32 11.19 7.34 -10.01
C SER A 32 10.06 7.28 -8.98
N ARG A 33 10.27 6.52 -7.89
CA ARG A 33 9.29 6.37 -6.81
C ARG A 33 9.88 6.98 -5.53
N ALA A 34 9.42 8.17 -5.19
CA ALA A 34 9.81 8.84 -3.96
C ALA A 34 8.93 8.37 -2.79
N GLY A 35 9.53 8.16 -1.63
CA GLY A 35 8.80 7.71 -0.44
C GLY A 35 9.60 7.87 0.85
N ALA A 36 9.02 7.46 1.97
CA ALA A 36 9.60 7.51 3.30
C ALA A 36 10.26 8.86 3.64
N PRO A 37 9.53 9.99 3.59
CA PRO A 37 10.09 11.28 3.92
C PRO A 37 10.41 11.40 5.41
N ALA A 38 11.56 11.98 5.72
CA ALA A 38 11.96 12.41 7.06
C ALA A 38 12.31 13.90 7.05
N VAL A 39 11.90 14.63 8.09
CA VAL A 39 12.20 16.06 8.22
C VAL A 39 13.01 16.28 9.51
N SER A 40 14.06 17.09 9.44
CA SER A 40 14.84 17.45 10.64
C SER A 40 13.97 18.18 11.66
N GLY A 41 14.26 18.02 12.97
CA GLY A 41 13.46 18.62 14.05
C GLY A 41 13.34 20.15 13.97
N ASP A 42 14.32 20.84 13.38
CA ASP A 42 14.29 22.27 13.10
C ASP A 42 13.51 22.66 11.83
N GLY A 43 13.07 21.65 11.04
CA GLY A 43 12.32 21.85 9.80
C GLY A 43 13.16 22.36 8.62
N HIS A 44 14.48 22.29 8.70
CA HIS A 44 15.37 22.80 7.64
C HIS A 44 15.67 21.79 6.55
N TRP A 45 15.62 20.51 6.83
CA TRP A 45 15.97 19.46 5.89
C TRP A 45 14.84 18.47 5.68
N LEU A 46 14.60 18.13 4.41
CA LEU A 46 13.83 16.95 3.99
C LEU A 46 14.81 15.92 3.44
N VAL A 47 14.71 14.68 3.90
CA VAL A 47 15.39 13.51 3.33
C VAL A 47 14.34 12.48 2.95
N TRP A 48 14.55 11.76 1.84
CA TRP A 48 13.65 10.70 1.40
C TRP A 48 14.43 9.60 0.69
N GLN A 49 13.83 8.41 0.62
CA GLN A 49 14.30 7.35 -0.28
C GLN A 49 13.66 7.53 -1.67
N GLN A 50 14.43 7.30 -2.72
CA GLN A 50 13.95 7.33 -4.08
C GLN A 50 14.37 6.06 -4.80
N ARG A 51 13.37 5.32 -5.31
CA ARG A 51 13.58 4.08 -6.06
C ARG A 51 13.68 4.38 -7.55
N GLU A 52 14.76 3.90 -8.16
CA GLU A 52 14.94 3.84 -9.61
C GLU A 52 14.80 2.39 -10.09
N THR A 53 14.25 2.20 -11.28
CA THR A 53 14.10 0.85 -11.85
C THR A 53 15.36 0.43 -12.60
N ASP A 54 15.95 -0.69 -12.16
CA ASP A 54 17.02 -1.40 -12.86
C ASP A 54 16.42 -2.59 -13.62
N ILE A 55 16.12 -2.38 -14.91
CA ILE A 55 15.54 -3.42 -15.77
C ILE A 55 16.50 -4.59 -16.00
N ALA A 56 17.80 -4.34 -16.06
CA ALA A 56 18.79 -5.41 -16.30
C ALA A 56 18.78 -6.39 -15.12
N ALA A 57 18.83 -5.86 -13.91
CA ALA A 57 18.77 -6.63 -12.66
C ALA A 57 17.36 -7.07 -12.28
N ASP A 58 16.32 -6.61 -12.99
CA ASP A 58 14.91 -6.88 -12.69
C ASP A 58 14.48 -6.51 -11.27
N LYS A 59 14.92 -5.34 -10.80
CA LYS A 59 14.62 -4.84 -9.46
C LYS A 59 14.64 -3.31 -9.36
N GLY A 60 14.25 -2.79 -8.20
CA GLY A 60 14.45 -1.39 -7.84
C GLY A 60 15.80 -1.18 -7.16
N ARG A 61 16.33 0.03 -7.27
CA ARG A 61 17.48 0.54 -6.53
C ARG A 61 17.02 1.73 -5.72
N LEU A 62 17.39 1.79 -4.47
CA LEU A 62 17.01 2.85 -3.55
C LEU A 62 18.22 3.71 -3.20
N ASP A 63 18.11 5.01 -3.42
CA ASP A 63 19.08 6.03 -3.02
C ASP A 63 18.43 6.98 -2.01
N LEU A 64 19.23 7.64 -1.17
CA LEU A 64 18.78 8.73 -0.32
C LEU A 64 19.02 10.09 -0.98
N TRP A 65 17.97 10.90 -0.97
CA TRP A 65 17.98 12.26 -1.47
C TRP A 65 17.70 13.24 -0.33
N ARG A 66 18.17 14.50 -0.46
CA ARG A 66 17.94 15.59 0.49
C ARG A 66 17.51 16.87 -0.21
N LEU A 67 16.80 17.72 0.52
CA LEU A 67 16.43 19.07 0.10
C LEU A 67 16.56 20.04 1.29
N ASP A 68 17.28 21.15 1.10
CA ASP A 68 17.38 22.24 2.07
C ASP A 68 16.14 23.14 2.02
N LEU A 69 15.20 22.93 2.95
CA LEU A 69 13.96 23.70 3.05
C LEU A 69 14.15 25.13 3.56
N SER A 70 15.31 25.45 4.12
CA SER A 70 15.63 26.80 4.58
C SER A 70 15.99 27.76 3.44
N LYS A 71 16.40 27.22 2.29
CA LYS A 71 16.79 27.96 1.10
C LYS A 71 15.70 27.99 0.05
N LYS A 72 15.22 29.16 -0.30
CA LYS A 72 14.26 29.33 -1.39
C LYS A 72 14.87 28.89 -2.73
N GLY A 73 14.20 27.96 -3.42
CA GLY A 73 14.64 27.46 -4.72
C GLY A 73 15.80 26.46 -4.65
N ALA A 74 16.10 25.89 -3.48
CA ALA A 74 17.00 24.76 -3.37
C ALA A 74 16.54 23.62 -4.29
N LYS A 75 17.50 22.88 -4.82
CA LYS A 75 17.22 21.70 -5.65
C LYS A 75 17.51 20.42 -4.84
N PRO A 76 16.76 19.33 -5.10
CA PRO A 76 17.11 18.02 -4.58
C PRO A 76 18.54 17.60 -4.94
N GLU A 77 19.23 16.98 -3.98
CA GLU A 77 20.58 16.44 -4.13
C GLU A 77 20.64 15.03 -3.56
N LYS A 78 21.44 14.15 -4.17
CA LYS A 78 21.72 12.83 -3.60
C LYS A 78 22.53 12.97 -2.32
N LEU A 79 22.07 12.36 -1.23
CA LEU A 79 22.78 12.31 0.04
C LEU A 79 23.67 11.07 0.11
N VAL A 80 23.12 9.89 -0.23
CA VAL A 80 23.83 8.62 -0.38
C VAL A 80 23.31 7.95 -1.64
N ALA A 81 24.20 7.44 -2.49
CA ALA A 81 23.85 6.75 -3.72
C ALA A 81 25.06 5.93 -4.18
N GLU A 82 25.13 4.71 -3.70
CA GLU A 82 26.20 3.79 -4.12
C GLU A 82 25.67 2.81 -5.18
N ALA A 83 26.50 2.50 -6.18
CA ALA A 83 26.14 1.57 -7.22
C ALA A 83 25.84 0.18 -6.65
N ASP A 84 24.74 -0.44 -7.10
CA ASP A 84 24.30 -1.79 -6.71
C ASP A 84 23.95 -1.98 -5.22
N VAL A 85 23.79 -0.90 -4.46
CA VAL A 85 23.40 -0.86 -3.04
C VAL A 85 22.04 -0.23 -2.90
N ASN A 86 21.30 -0.59 -1.86
CA ASN A 86 20.04 0.06 -1.49
C ASN A 86 20.24 0.84 -0.19
N GLU A 87 19.81 2.10 -0.18
CA GLU A 87 19.72 2.96 1.01
C GLU A 87 18.27 3.36 1.24
N SER A 88 17.74 3.07 2.42
CA SER A 88 16.31 3.22 2.72
C SER A 88 16.04 3.63 4.17
N ALA A 89 14.77 3.90 4.48
CA ALA A 89 14.26 4.20 5.82
C ALA A 89 15.03 5.31 6.55
N PRO A 90 15.21 6.51 5.96
CA PRO A 90 15.98 7.58 6.59
C PRO A 90 15.29 8.10 7.86
N GLN A 91 16.07 8.33 8.91
CA GLN A 91 15.63 8.92 10.17
C GLN A 91 16.66 9.93 10.65
N PHE A 92 16.21 11.05 11.21
CA PHE A 92 17.11 12.06 11.78
C PHE A 92 17.49 11.73 13.22
N SER A 93 18.73 12.11 13.61
CA SER A 93 19.08 12.28 15.00
C SER A 93 18.28 13.42 15.64
N ALA A 94 18.14 13.41 16.96
CA ALA A 94 17.42 14.44 17.71
C ALA A 94 17.91 15.88 17.43
N ASP A 95 19.20 16.05 17.18
CA ASP A 95 19.82 17.35 16.85
C ASP A 95 19.72 17.73 15.35
N GLY A 96 19.14 16.82 14.52
CA GLY A 96 18.93 17.04 13.08
C GLY A 96 20.21 17.03 12.23
N ARG A 97 21.36 16.65 12.80
CA ARG A 97 22.67 16.72 12.09
C ARG A 97 23.07 15.42 11.43
N THR A 98 22.56 14.29 11.91
CA THR A 98 22.85 12.95 11.41
C THR A 98 21.58 12.34 10.81
N VAL A 99 21.74 11.63 9.69
CA VAL A 99 20.70 10.79 9.11
C VAL A 99 21.13 9.34 9.32
N TYR A 100 20.30 8.57 10.00
CA TYR A 100 20.38 7.13 10.11
C TYR A 100 19.59 6.48 9.00
N PHE A 101 20.07 5.35 8.47
CA PHE A 101 19.41 4.66 7.36
C PHE A 101 19.78 3.18 7.31
N GLN A 102 18.98 2.40 6.64
CA GLN A 102 19.26 0.99 6.35
C GLN A 102 19.99 0.88 5.01
N SER A 103 20.99 -0.02 4.93
CA SER A 103 21.68 -0.33 3.69
C SER A 103 22.13 -1.79 3.65
N ASP A 104 22.04 -2.41 2.45
CA ASP A 104 22.51 -3.75 2.15
C ASP A 104 23.99 -3.77 1.70
N LYS A 105 24.72 -2.68 1.90
CA LYS A 105 26.14 -2.56 1.61
C LYS A 105 26.98 -3.60 2.36
N GLY A 106 27.63 -4.46 1.62
CA GLY A 106 28.45 -5.55 2.15
C GLY A 106 27.72 -6.89 2.29
N GLY A 107 26.47 -6.98 1.78
CA GLY A 107 25.71 -8.21 1.63
C GLY A 107 24.58 -8.41 2.65
N ASP A 108 24.81 -8.08 3.92
CA ASP A 108 23.78 -8.11 4.96
C ASP A 108 23.27 -6.70 5.26
N ASP A 109 21.98 -6.58 5.51
CA ASP A 109 21.35 -5.32 5.95
C ASP A 109 22.01 -4.81 7.23
N ALA A 110 22.29 -3.50 7.24
CA ALA A 110 22.91 -2.83 8.36
C ALA A 110 22.33 -1.43 8.56
N ILE A 111 22.45 -0.91 9.78
CA ILE A 111 22.15 0.49 10.07
C ILE A 111 23.42 1.31 9.87
N TRP A 112 23.27 2.37 9.11
CA TRP A 112 24.33 3.31 8.76
C TRP A 112 23.97 4.72 9.22
N ALA A 113 24.97 5.59 9.31
CA ALA A 113 24.80 7.00 9.63
C ALA A 113 25.62 7.87 8.69
N ILE A 114 25.07 9.03 8.34
CA ILE A 114 25.77 10.06 7.56
C ILE A 114 25.41 11.46 8.10
N ALA A 115 26.35 12.40 8.05
CA ALA A 115 26.02 13.80 8.33
C ALA A 115 25.05 14.35 7.27
N ILE A 116 24.03 15.13 7.65
CA ILE A 116 23.09 15.74 6.69
C ILE A 116 23.79 16.62 5.64
N THR A 117 24.95 17.14 5.97
CA THR A 117 25.81 17.92 5.05
C THR A 117 26.57 17.07 4.05
N GLY A 118 26.51 15.73 4.16
CA GLY A 118 27.25 14.77 3.33
C GLY A 118 28.54 14.28 3.98
N GLY A 119 29.32 13.53 3.22
CA GLY A 119 30.56 12.88 3.66
C GLY A 119 30.48 11.36 3.48
N ALA A 120 31.41 10.62 4.08
CA ALA A 120 31.41 9.15 4.03
C ALA A 120 30.40 8.57 5.03
N PRO A 121 29.51 7.66 4.62
CA PRO A 121 28.63 6.97 5.54
C PRO A 121 29.42 6.04 6.48
N LYS A 122 28.98 5.93 7.73
CA LYS A 122 29.56 5.08 8.76
C LYS A 122 28.57 3.94 9.08
N LYS A 123 29.03 2.69 9.01
CA LYS A 123 28.28 1.52 9.49
C LYS A 123 28.22 1.56 11.02
N LEU A 124 27.02 1.45 11.59
CA LEU A 124 26.80 1.44 13.04
C LEU A 124 26.67 0.01 13.57
N THR A 125 25.93 -0.82 12.85
CA THR A 125 25.69 -2.22 13.22
C THR A 125 25.19 -3.00 12.02
N GLY A 126 25.28 -4.32 12.11
CA GLY A 126 24.69 -5.26 11.17
C GLY A 126 24.46 -6.58 11.89
N PHE A 127 23.43 -7.30 11.46
CA PHE A 127 22.98 -8.49 12.15
C PHE A 127 23.01 -9.69 11.20
N GLN A 128 23.57 -10.80 11.65
CA GLN A 128 23.46 -12.04 10.91
C GLN A 128 21.99 -12.46 10.81
N GLY A 129 21.52 -12.75 9.60
CA GLY A 129 20.12 -13.08 9.32
C GLY A 129 19.22 -11.85 9.10
N GLY A 130 19.81 -10.65 8.99
CA GLY A 130 19.09 -9.42 8.66
C GLY A 130 18.14 -8.91 9.75
N PHE A 131 17.43 -7.84 9.40
CA PHE A 131 16.36 -7.24 10.22
C PHE A 131 15.32 -6.54 9.29
N GLY A 132 14.09 -6.36 9.79
CA GLY A 132 13.00 -5.75 9.02
C GLY A 132 13.04 -4.23 9.01
N GLY A 133 13.63 -3.59 10.05
CA GLY A 133 13.72 -2.14 10.16
C GLY A 133 14.13 -1.69 11.56
N PHE A 134 14.15 -0.37 11.76
CA PHE A 134 14.58 0.23 13.02
C PHE A 134 13.88 1.54 13.34
N LYS A 135 13.94 1.97 14.61
CA LYS A 135 13.58 3.33 15.06
C LYS A 135 14.57 3.86 16.07
N VAL A 136 15.06 5.08 15.86
CA VAL A 136 15.93 5.78 16.81
C VAL A 136 15.09 6.34 17.96
N ALA A 137 15.54 6.15 19.20
CA ALA A 137 14.89 6.73 20.37
C ALA A 137 14.96 8.27 20.34
N PRO A 138 13.92 9.00 20.83
CA PRO A 138 13.93 10.46 20.89
C PRO A 138 15.12 11.03 21.70
N THR A 139 15.62 10.26 22.66
CA THR A 139 16.79 10.61 23.48
C THR A 139 18.12 10.45 22.73
N GLY A 140 18.13 9.74 21.59
CA GLY A 140 19.30 9.55 20.74
C GLY A 140 20.34 8.56 21.27
N ASP A 141 20.06 7.85 22.37
CA ASP A 141 20.97 6.91 23.04
C ASP A 141 20.63 5.44 22.79
N LYS A 142 19.54 5.14 22.04
CA LYS A 142 19.08 3.78 21.76
C LYS A 142 18.49 3.68 20.35
N ILE A 143 18.51 2.44 19.85
CA ILE A 143 17.82 2.03 18.62
C ILE A 143 16.92 0.84 18.95
N LEU A 144 15.67 0.92 18.50
CA LEU A 144 14.76 -0.22 18.43
C LEU A 144 14.93 -0.88 17.06
N VAL A 145 15.01 -2.20 17.02
CA VAL A 145 15.14 -3.01 15.81
C VAL A 145 14.10 -4.12 15.86
N TRP A 146 13.47 -4.44 14.73
CA TRP A 146 12.65 -5.63 14.61
C TRP A 146 13.25 -6.61 13.60
N ALA A 147 13.19 -7.88 13.94
CA ALA A 147 13.79 -8.94 13.15
C ALA A 147 13.10 -10.28 13.36
N ASP A 148 13.07 -11.10 12.30
CA ASP A 148 12.53 -12.46 12.37
C ASP A 148 13.48 -13.35 13.18
N ARG A 149 13.01 -13.81 14.33
CA ARG A 149 13.73 -14.70 15.25
C ARG A 149 12.78 -15.77 15.78
N LEU A 150 13.33 -16.87 16.29
CA LEU A 150 12.51 -17.86 17.01
C LEU A 150 11.85 -17.20 18.24
N PRO A 151 10.58 -17.49 18.55
CA PRO A 151 9.91 -16.93 19.72
C PRO A 151 10.72 -17.16 21.00
N GLY A 152 10.84 -16.08 21.79
CA GLY A 152 11.63 -16.10 23.02
C GLY A 152 13.14 -15.95 22.82
N ALA A 153 13.62 -15.60 21.63
CA ALA A 153 15.01 -15.24 21.41
C ALA A 153 15.43 -14.07 22.33
N PRO A 154 16.50 -14.19 23.13
CA PRO A 154 16.86 -13.15 24.08
C PRO A 154 17.52 -11.92 23.43
N SER A 155 18.00 -12.07 22.20
CA SER A 155 18.72 -11.04 21.45
C SER A 155 18.63 -11.27 19.94
N LEU A 156 19.18 -10.35 19.14
CA LEU A 156 19.31 -10.45 17.69
C LEU A 156 20.29 -11.56 17.23
N ALA A 157 21.10 -12.13 18.12
CA ALA A 157 21.95 -13.26 17.78
C ALA A 157 21.07 -14.41 17.23
N PRO A 158 21.36 -14.94 16.02
CA PRO A 158 20.50 -15.95 15.42
C PRO A 158 20.60 -17.24 16.24
N ALA A 159 19.44 -17.79 16.61
CA ALA A 159 19.38 -19.16 17.07
C ALA A 159 19.67 -20.06 15.85
N MET A 160 20.82 -20.69 15.84
CA MET A 160 21.21 -21.65 14.80
C MET A 160 20.39 -22.93 14.96
N VAL A 161 19.25 -23.01 14.28
CA VAL A 161 18.56 -24.30 14.11
C VAL A 161 19.38 -25.13 13.13
N LYS A 162 20.28 -25.95 13.64
CA LYS A 162 20.98 -26.96 12.83
C LYS A 162 19.93 -28.01 12.42
N LYS A 163 19.52 -28.02 11.15
CA LYS A 163 18.88 -29.20 10.58
C LYS A 163 19.91 -30.35 10.67
N ALA A 164 19.47 -31.55 11.09
CA ALA A 164 20.27 -32.73 11.01
C ALA A 164 20.75 -32.95 9.56
N ALA A 165 21.99 -33.44 9.39
CA ALA A 165 22.57 -33.59 8.05
C ALA A 165 21.78 -34.55 7.13
N ASP A 166 20.96 -35.42 7.73
CA ASP A 166 20.09 -36.41 7.12
C ASP A 166 18.59 -36.00 7.11
N ALA A 167 18.27 -34.78 7.53
CA ALA A 167 16.89 -34.29 7.56
C ALA A 167 16.31 -34.19 6.13
N GLY A 168 15.15 -34.76 5.94
CA GLY A 168 14.38 -34.62 4.69
C GLY A 168 13.97 -33.14 4.43
N ALA A 169 13.53 -32.86 3.20
CA ALA A 169 13.08 -31.53 2.82
C ALA A 169 11.65 -31.17 3.28
N GLY A 170 10.92 -32.15 3.85
CA GLY A 170 9.54 -31.94 4.28
C GLY A 170 9.44 -30.97 5.44
N ARG A 171 8.33 -30.20 5.46
CA ARG A 171 7.93 -29.32 6.56
C ARG A 171 6.71 -29.92 7.25
N THR A 172 6.66 -29.84 8.56
CA THR A 172 5.53 -30.34 9.36
C THR A 172 4.93 -29.15 10.12
N TYR A 173 3.61 -29.11 10.17
CA TYR A 173 2.84 -28.07 10.83
C TYR A 173 1.73 -28.73 11.65
N ASP A 174 1.54 -28.30 12.88
CA ASP A 174 0.50 -28.79 13.79
C ASP A 174 -0.64 -27.78 13.97
N GLN A 175 -0.46 -26.56 13.44
CA GLN A 175 -1.44 -25.46 13.49
C GLN A 175 -1.25 -24.47 12.35
N LEU A 176 -2.25 -23.63 12.09
CA LEU A 176 -2.16 -22.46 11.24
C LEU A 176 -1.42 -21.33 11.99
N PHE A 177 -0.73 -20.37 11.28
CA PHE A 177 -0.58 -20.36 9.84
C PHE A 177 0.51 -21.31 9.36
N VAL A 178 0.24 -22.09 8.32
CA VAL A 178 1.29 -22.84 7.62
C VAL A 178 2.00 -21.97 6.58
N ARG A 179 1.31 -20.95 6.10
CA ARG A 179 1.79 -19.95 5.13
C ARG A 179 1.01 -18.65 5.32
N HIS A 180 1.61 -17.52 4.96
CA HIS A 180 0.98 -16.20 5.04
C HIS A 180 1.46 -15.34 3.87
N TRP A 181 0.56 -14.68 3.16
CA TRP A 181 0.78 -13.84 1.98
C TRP A 181 1.49 -14.59 0.83
N ASP A 182 2.82 -14.69 0.86
CA ASP A 182 3.65 -15.35 -0.16
C ASP A 182 4.75 -16.26 0.43
N THR A 183 4.75 -16.44 1.75
CA THR A 183 5.81 -17.10 2.49
C THR A 183 5.29 -18.25 3.34
N TRP A 184 5.97 -19.41 3.27
CA TRP A 184 5.73 -20.52 4.16
C TRP A 184 6.32 -20.23 5.53
N SER A 185 5.58 -20.51 6.60
CA SER A 185 6.07 -20.39 7.96
C SER A 185 7.32 -21.26 8.18
N ASP A 186 8.36 -20.69 8.76
CA ASP A 186 9.60 -21.38 9.19
C ASP A 186 9.74 -21.42 10.72
N GLY A 187 8.72 -20.93 11.43
CA GLY A 187 8.67 -20.86 12.90
C GLY A 187 9.25 -19.58 13.48
N THR A 188 9.83 -18.70 12.67
CA THR A 188 10.27 -17.38 13.14
C THR A 188 9.10 -16.40 13.23
N ARG A 189 9.25 -15.39 14.09
CA ARG A 189 8.33 -14.27 14.25
C ARG A 189 9.12 -12.96 14.25
N SER A 190 8.53 -11.90 13.74
CA SER A 190 9.06 -10.54 13.88
C SER A 190 9.01 -10.14 15.35
N GLN A 191 10.14 -9.81 15.95
CA GLN A 191 10.28 -9.48 17.37
C GLN A 191 11.09 -8.20 17.56
N LEU A 192 10.87 -7.49 18.66
CA LEU A 192 11.49 -6.22 19.01
C LEU A 192 12.73 -6.38 19.89
N PHE A 193 13.81 -5.69 19.50
CA PHE A 193 15.07 -5.65 20.23
C PHE A 193 15.54 -4.21 20.41
N VAL A 194 16.09 -3.87 21.58
CA VAL A 194 16.66 -2.56 21.86
C VAL A 194 18.18 -2.67 22.03
N LEU A 195 18.90 -1.79 21.29
CA LEU A 195 20.34 -1.66 21.37
C LEU A 195 20.73 -0.27 21.88
N PRO A 196 21.85 -0.15 22.61
CA PRO A 196 22.44 1.15 22.89
C PRO A 196 22.94 1.79 21.58
N LEU A 197 22.82 3.12 21.47
CA LEU A 197 23.38 3.92 20.39
C LEU A 197 24.45 4.86 20.98
N THR A 198 25.69 4.73 20.51
CA THR A 198 26.81 5.55 20.93
C THR A 198 27.44 6.26 19.74
N ALA A 199 28.37 7.19 19.98
CA ALA A 199 29.11 7.84 18.90
C ALA A 199 29.90 6.85 18.02
N ASP A 200 30.28 5.68 18.60
CA ASP A 200 31.05 4.65 17.91
C ASP A 200 30.18 3.62 17.17
N GLY A 201 28.88 3.58 17.42
CA GLY A 201 27.93 2.67 16.79
C GLY A 201 26.89 2.15 17.77
N ALA A 202 26.20 1.06 17.37
CA ALA A 202 25.25 0.35 18.21
C ALA A 202 25.83 -1.06 18.53
N PRO A 203 26.60 -1.21 19.63
CA PRO A 203 27.28 -2.43 19.94
C PRO A 203 26.33 -3.50 20.49
N GLY A 204 26.72 -4.78 20.29
CA GLY A 204 26.03 -5.96 20.83
C GLY A 204 24.84 -6.41 20.02
N ASP A 205 24.15 -7.42 20.52
CA ASP A 205 23.02 -8.09 19.86
C ASP A 205 21.66 -7.62 20.40
N GLY A 206 21.62 -6.56 21.19
CA GLY A 206 20.40 -6.00 21.78
C GLY A 206 19.75 -6.88 22.84
N VAL A 207 18.67 -6.39 23.38
CA VAL A 207 17.82 -7.05 24.38
C VAL A 207 16.41 -7.17 23.84
N ALA A 208 15.82 -8.36 23.88
CA ALA A 208 14.41 -8.58 23.56
C ALA A 208 13.52 -7.89 24.60
N ILE A 209 12.44 -7.25 24.15
CA ILE A 209 11.53 -6.52 25.04
C ILE A 209 10.11 -7.10 25.11
N GLU A 210 9.81 -8.15 24.36
CA GLU A 210 8.50 -8.80 24.26
C GLU A 210 8.39 -10.07 25.14
N HIS A 211 9.03 -10.10 26.29
CA HIS A 211 9.08 -11.25 27.16
C HIS A 211 7.70 -11.90 27.41
N GLY A 212 7.56 -13.18 27.07
CA GLY A 212 6.34 -13.96 27.27
C GLY A 212 5.27 -13.78 26.21
N LEU A 213 5.42 -12.85 25.26
CA LEU A 213 4.54 -12.69 24.12
C LEU A 213 5.05 -13.52 22.92
N VAL A 214 4.13 -14.05 22.15
CA VAL A 214 4.41 -14.72 20.88
C VAL A 214 3.48 -14.12 19.83
N GLY A 215 4.05 -13.47 18.83
CA GLY A 215 3.35 -12.82 17.74
C GLY A 215 4.35 -12.19 16.79
N ASP A 216 3.87 -11.43 15.81
CA ASP A 216 4.71 -10.65 14.92
C ASP A 216 4.59 -9.16 15.27
N THR A 217 5.72 -8.50 15.54
CA THR A 217 5.82 -7.05 15.76
C THR A 217 6.97 -6.47 14.93
N PRO A 218 6.70 -5.66 13.92
CA PRO A 218 5.38 -5.32 13.36
C PRO A 218 4.61 -6.53 12.85
N SER A 219 3.28 -6.37 12.72
CA SER A 219 2.38 -7.44 12.31
C SER A 219 2.61 -7.85 10.84
N LYS A 220 2.43 -9.11 10.52
CA LYS A 220 2.50 -9.60 9.14
C LYS A 220 1.09 -9.68 8.53
N PRO A 221 0.95 -9.47 7.17
CA PRO A 221 2.04 -9.30 6.20
C PRO A 221 2.51 -7.85 6.02
N ASP A 222 1.70 -6.84 6.36
CA ASP A 222 1.86 -5.45 5.90
C ASP A 222 2.32 -4.47 6.98
N GLY A 223 2.44 -4.90 8.23
CA GLY A 223 2.86 -4.05 9.35
C GLY A 223 4.30 -3.56 9.23
N GLY A 224 4.55 -2.35 9.70
CA GLY A 224 5.84 -1.68 9.63
C GLY A 224 6.14 -0.82 10.85
N GLY A 225 7.08 0.10 10.69
CA GLY A 225 7.50 0.98 11.77
C GLY A 225 6.37 1.85 12.37
N GLU A 226 5.26 2.05 11.67
CA GLU A 226 4.08 2.77 12.17
C GLU A 226 3.39 2.04 13.32
N GLU A 227 3.54 0.75 13.44
CA GLU A 227 2.98 -0.08 14.53
C GLU A 227 3.82 -0.02 15.82
N VAL A 228 4.92 0.72 15.82
CA VAL A 228 5.85 0.82 16.95
C VAL A 228 6.14 2.29 17.27
N SER A 229 6.13 2.67 18.55
CA SER A 229 6.43 4.04 19.00
C SER A 229 7.30 4.03 20.27
N TRP A 230 8.28 4.92 20.29
CA TRP A 230 9.03 5.23 21.50
C TRP A 230 8.21 6.15 22.42
N GLY A 231 8.29 5.91 23.72
CA GLY A 231 7.99 6.94 24.71
C GLY A 231 8.95 8.12 24.57
N ALA A 232 8.50 9.34 24.86
CA ALA A 232 9.33 10.55 24.72
C ALA A 232 10.59 10.54 25.61
N ASP A 233 10.58 9.76 26.68
CA ASP A 233 11.70 9.58 27.62
C ASP A 233 12.72 8.49 27.17
N GLY A 234 12.44 7.78 26.06
CA GLY A 234 13.28 6.68 25.56
C GLY A 234 13.37 5.47 26.48
N LYS A 235 12.42 5.31 27.42
CA LYS A 235 12.40 4.20 28.39
C LYS A 235 11.29 3.18 28.15
N THR A 236 10.23 3.60 27.43
CA THR A 236 9.10 2.74 27.10
C THR A 236 8.99 2.61 25.59
N VAL A 237 8.62 1.42 25.11
CA VAL A 237 8.25 1.15 23.73
C VAL A 237 6.78 0.73 23.71
N TYR A 238 5.99 1.35 22.85
CA TYR A 238 4.60 1.00 22.60
C TYR A 238 4.52 0.31 21.23
N PHE A 239 3.78 -0.77 21.15
CA PHE A 239 3.66 -1.54 19.89
C PHE A 239 2.32 -2.26 19.80
N ALA A 240 1.91 -2.57 18.57
CA ALA A 240 0.75 -3.41 18.31
C ALA A 240 1.20 -4.85 18.12
N LEU A 241 0.45 -5.83 18.67
CA LEU A 241 0.76 -7.24 18.53
C LEU A 241 -0.54 -8.06 18.53
N ARG A 242 -0.62 -9.04 17.61
CA ARG A 242 -1.60 -10.13 17.64
C ARG A 242 -0.94 -11.33 18.29
N GLU A 243 -1.50 -11.80 19.41
CA GLU A 243 -0.99 -13.00 20.05
C GLU A 243 -1.18 -14.23 19.17
N ALA A 244 -0.10 -14.96 18.93
CA ALA A 244 -0.11 -16.21 18.18
C ALA A 244 -0.87 -17.31 18.93
N GLY A 245 -1.32 -18.32 18.18
CA GLY A 245 -2.03 -19.48 18.70
C GLY A 245 -3.15 -19.93 17.78
N ARG A 246 -4.03 -20.80 18.26
CA ARG A 246 -5.09 -21.37 17.43
C ARG A 246 -6.12 -20.34 16.95
N ILE A 247 -6.25 -19.21 17.64
CA ILE A 247 -7.17 -18.12 17.26
C ILE A 247 -6.56 -17.16 16.22
N GLU A 248 -5.25 -17.15 16.09
CA GLU A 248 -4.53 -16.18 15.23
C GLU A 248 -5.08 -16.10 13.79
N PRO A 249 -5.32 -17.21 13.07
CA PRO A 249 -5.85 -17.17 11.70
C PRO A 249 -7.34 -16.82 11.62
N LEU A 250 -8.03 -16.69 12.75
CA LEU A 250 -9.46 -16.37 12.84
C LEU A 250 -9.72 -15.01 13.47
N SER A 251 -8.66 -14.25 13.83
CA SER A 251 -8.78 -13.03 14.59
C SER A 251 -8.04 -11.87 13.95
N THR A 252 -8.69 -10.72 13.89
CA THR A 252 -8.07 -9.44 13.53
C THR A 252 -7.58 -8.67 14.75
N ASN A 253 -7.71 -9.24 15.96
CA ASN A 253 -7.35 -8.55 17.20
C ASN A 253 -5.84 -8.27 17.25
N LEU A 254 -5.50 -6.99 17.25
CA LEU A 254 -4.20 -6.44 17.61
C LEU A 254 -4.40 -5.61 18.86
N ASP A 255 -3.62 -5.86 19.91
CA ASP A 255 -3.63 -5.06 21.12
C ASP A 255 -2.41 -4.14 21.19
N ILE A 256 -2.57 -2.98 21.84
CA ILE A 256 -1.44 -2.10 22.14
C ILE A 256 -0.77 -2.54 23.43
N PHE A 257 0.54 -2.81 23.34
CA PHE A 257 1.39 -3.15 24.46
C PHE A 257 2.35 -2.02 24.81
N ALA A 258 2.76 -1.97 26.08
CA ALA A 258 3.84 -1.13 26.58
C ALA A 258 4.93 -2.01 27.20
N ALA A 259 6.17 -1.91 26.73
CA ALA A 259 7.33 -2.63 27.24
C ALA A 259 8.40 -1.69 27.76
N SER A 260 9.15 -2.12 28.78
CA SER A 260 10.38 -1.44 29.21
C SER A 260 11.49 -1.61 28.15
N ALA A 261 12.12 -0.53 27.75
CA ALA A 261 13.18 -0.54 26.74
C ALA A 261 14.45 -1.32 27.14
N ASP A 262 14.62 -1.61 28.42
CA ASP A 262 15.71 -2.43 28.93
C ASP A 262 15.36 -3.93 29.10
N GLY A 263 14.11 -4.29 28.74
CA GLY A 263 13.62 -5.66 28.89
C GLY A 263 13.48 -6.15 30.33
N SER A 264 13.49 -5.26 31.32
CA SER A 264 13.47 -5.65 32.74
C SER A 264 12.13 -6.16 33.24
N THR A 265 11.04 -5.86 32.51
CA THR A 265 9.67 -6.25 32.89
C THR A 265 8.93 -6.81 31.67
N ALA A 266 7.96 -7.70 31.92
CA ALA A 266 7.04 -8.15 30.89
C ALA A 266 6.20 -6.98 30.34
N PRO A 267 5.84 -6.99 29.04
CA PRO A 267 4.95 -6.00 28.47
C PRO A 267 3.58 -5.98 29.13
N THR A 268 2.98 -4.81 29.17
CA THR A 268 1.61 -4.62 29.68
C THR A 268 0.67 -4.36 28.52
N ASN A 269 -0.39 -5.16 28.40
CA ASN A 269 -1.48 -4.91 27.46
C ASN A 269 -2.29 -3.69 27.90
N LEU A 270 -2.44 -2.69 27.03
CA LEU A 270 -3.15 -1.44 27.29
C LEU A 270 -4.59 -1.44 26.79
N THR A 271 -4.97 -2.39 25.95
CA THR A 271 -6.28 -2.46 25.28
C THR A 271 -6.96 -3.84 25.39
N PRO A 272 -6.83 -4.57 26.52
CA PRO A 272 -7.25 -5.98 26.63
C PRO A 272 -8.78 -6.18 26.50
N ASP A 273 -9.56 -5.12 26.64
CA ASP A 273 -11.03 -5.19 26.61
C ASP A 273 -11.60 -4.99 25.18
N ASN A 274 -10.76 -4.57 24.21
CA ASN A 274 -11.18 -4.45 22.83
C ASN A 274 -10.76 -5.71 22.05
N HIS A 275 -11.73 -6.39 21.44
CA HIS A 275 -11.48 -7.58 20.60
C HIS A 275 -11.42 -7.27 19.10
N GLY A 276 -11.56 -5.99 18.74
CA GLY A 276 -11.23 -5.45 17.42
C GLY A 276 -9.75 -5.10 17.33
N MET A 277 -9.33 -4.53 16.22
CA MET A 277 -7.95 -4.11 16.00
C MET A 277 -7.66 -2.78 16.71
N ASP A 278 -6.62 -2.73 17.55
CA ASP A 278 -5.98 -1.51 18.03
C ASP A 278 -4.59 -1.40 17.40
N ASN A 279 -4.31 -0.34 16.64
CA ASN A 279 -3.05 -0.21 15.92
C ASN A 279 -2.56 1.24 15.77
N LEU A 280 -1.36 1.44 15.25
CA LEU A 280 -0.65 2.71 15.05
C LEU A 280 -0.41 3.49 16.35
N PRO A 281 0.15 2.87 17.42
CA PRO A 281 0.43 3.59 18.66
C PRO A 281 1.41 4.73 18.41
N THR A 282 1.03 5.96 18.76
CA THR A 282 1.82 7.17 18.50
C THR A 282 1.85 8.06 19.73
N VAL A 283 3.01 8.17 20.38
CA VAL A 283 3.19 9.01 21.59
C VAL A 283 3.30 10.48 21.19
N SER A 284 2.65 11.36 21.96
CA SER A 284 2.81 12.80 21.77
C SER A 284 4.23 13.26 22.10
N PRO A 285 4.77 14.29 21.41
CA PRO A 285 6.12 14.79 21.66
C PRO A 285 6.39 15.22 23.12
N ASP A 286 5.37 15.68 23.85
CA ASP A 286 5.47 16.04 25.25
C ASP A 286 5.42 14.84 26.22
N GLY A 287 5.23 13.63 25.68
CA GLY A 287 5.20 12.37 26.43
C GLY A 287 3.98 12.14 27.29
N ARG A 288 2.91 12.97 27.14
CA ARG A 288 1.73 12.90 28.03
C ARG A 288 0.62 12.02 27.50
N SER A 289 0.56 11.79 26.19
CA SER A 289 -0.54 11.11 25.54
C SER A 289 -0.06 10.03 24.57
N LEU A 290 -0.82 8.94 24.49
CA LEU A 290 -0.72 7.92 23.47
C LEU A 290 -1.98 7.99 22.60
N ALA A 291 -1.79 8.17 21.29
CA ALA A 291 -2.85 8.06 20.29
C ALA A 291 -2.72 6.74 19.54
N TRP A 292 -3.85 6.16 19.14
CA TRP A 292 -3.92 4.98 18.26
C TRP A 292 -5.28 4.96 17.56
N PHE A 293 -5.49 4.11 16.57
CA PHE A 293 -6.84 3.82 16.12
C PHE A 293 -7.36 2.51 16.72
N ALA A 294 -8.68 2.44 16.90
CA ALA A 294 -9.38 1.25 17.34
C ALA A 294 -10.55 0.92 16.40
N MET A 295 -10.65 -0.35 16.04
CA MET A 295 -11.84 -0.94 15.41
C MET A 295 -12.70 -1.59 16.50
N ALA A 296 -14.02 -1.62 16.31
CA ALA A 296 -14.94 -2.13 17.32
C ALA A 296 -15.29 -3.62 17.14
N ARG A 297 -15.16 -4.15 15.91
CA ARG A 297 -15.66 -5.49 15.56
C ARG A 297 -14.52 -6.47 15.32
N ALA A 298 -14.53 -7.58 16.07
CA ALA A 298 -13.60 -8.69 15.85
C ALA A 298 -13.84 -9.37 14.50
N GLY A 299 -12.76 -9.79 13.82
CA GLY A 299 -12.81 -10.51 12.54
C GLY A 299 -13.13 -9.64 11.32
N TYR A 300 -13.23 -8.32 11.45
CA TYR A 300 -13.57 -7.42 10.36
C TYR A 300 -12.47 -6.39 10.09
N GLU A 301 -11.70 -6.56 9.03
CA GLU A 301 -10.56 -5.70 8.67
C GLU A 301 -10.95 -4.32 8.15
N ALA A 302 -12.17 -4.16 7.65
CA ALA A 302 -12.66 -2.89 7.13
C ALA A 302 -13.59 -2.15 8.11
N ASP A 303 -13.55 -2.51 9.39
CA ASP A 303 -14.26 -1.75 10.41
C ASP A 303 -13.69 -0.35 10.55
N ARG A 304 -14.55 0.57 11.00
CA ARG A 304 -14.15 1.97 11.12
C ARG A 304 -13.05 2.18 12.15
N GLN A 305 -11.95 2.77 11.72
CA GLN A 305 -10.80 3.10 12.53
C GLN A 305 -11.02 4.42 13.27
N VAL A 306 -11.39 4.34 14.57
CA VAL A 306 -11.66 5.48 15.43
C VAL A 306 -10.38 5.92 16.13
N LEU A 307 -10.01 7.21 16.05
CA LEU A 307 -8.86 7.76 16.77
C LEU A 307 -9.14 7.76 18.27
N MET A 308 -8.32 7.05 19.01
CA MET A 308 -8.32 6.95 20.47
C MET A 308 -7.19 7.78 21.07
N LEU A 309 -7.36 8.23 22.29
CA LEU A 309 -6.35 8.97 23.05
C LEU A 309 -6.34 8.50 24.51
N ARG A 310 -5.17 8.11 25.00
CA ARG A 310 -4.90 7.75 26.41
C ARG A 310 -4.03 8.83 27.05
N ASP A 311 -4.42 9.32 28.19
CA ASP A 311 -3.56 10.07 29.10
C ASP A 311 -2.62 9.09 29.78
N LEU A 312 -1.31 9.23 29.61
CA LEU A 312 -0.31 8.27 30.11
C LEU A 312 -0.10 8.34 31.61
N ALA A 313 -0.43 9.47 32.26
CA ALA A 313 -0.31 9.61 33.72
C ALA A 313 -1.49 9.00 34.46
N THR A 314 -2.72 9.18 33.95
CA THR A 314 -3.96 8.73 34.60
C THR A 314 -4.49 7.41 34.05
N GLY A 315 -4.09 7.02 32.85
CA GLY A 315 -4.63 5.86 32.11
C GLY A 315 -5.99 6.10 31.49
N GLN A 316 -6.57 7.32 31.60
CA GLN A 316 -7.88 7.63 31.04
C GLN A 316 -7.87 7.58 29.50
N VAL A 317 -8.85 6.88 28.90
CA VAL A 317 -9.00 6.72 27.45
C VAL A 317 -10.22 7.49 26.96
N ARG A 318 -10.10 8.13 25.80
CA ARG A 318 -11.19 8.84 25.09
C ARG A 318 -11.17 8.52 23.59
N ALA A 319 -12.34 8.34 23.01
CA ALA A 319 -12.52 8.21 21.58
C ALA A 319 -12.70 9.63 20.97
N LEU A 320 -11.71 10.09 20.21
CA LEU A 320 -11.71 11.45 19.65
C LEU A 320 -12.60 11.59 18.41
N THR A 321 -12.68 10.54 17.58
CA THR A 321 -13.40 10.58 16.30
C THR A 321 -14.62 9.66 16.25
N ALA A 322 -15.18 9.27 17.38
CA ALA A 322 -16.35 8.37 17.45
C ALA A 322 -17.54 8.84 16.59
N ASN A 323 -17.76 10.16 16.52
CA ASN A 323 -18.87 10.77 15.76
C ASN A 323 -18.46 11.19 14.32
N TRP A 324 -17.31 10.78 13.83
CA TRP A 324 -16.83 11.08 12.48
C TRP A 324 -16.81 9.80 11.65
N ASP A 325 -17.67 9.75 10.64
CA ASP A 325 -17.87 8.56 9.82
C ASP A 325 -16.80 8.42 8.71
N ARG A 326 -15.54 8.43 9.12
CA ARG A 326 -14.35 8.12 8.29
C ARG A 326 -13.35 7.33 9.12
N SER A 327 -12.57 6.50 8.47
CA SER A 327 -11.48 5.73 9.07
C SER A 327 -10.17 6.51 9.08
N VAL A 328 -9.47 6.49 10.21
CA VAL A 328 -8.15 7.12 10.38
C VAL A 328 -7.07 6.21 9.78
N GLY A 329 -6.45 6.60 8.66
CA GLY A 329 -5.42 5.81 7.97
C GLY A 329 -3.98 6.07 8.44
N SER A 330 -3.71 7.21 9.07
CA SER A 330 -2.38 7.53 9.64
C SER A 330 -2.50 8.50 10.82
N ILE A 331 -1.50 8.51 11.71
CA ILE A 331 -1.48 9.36 12.90
C ILE A 331 -0.12 10.03 13.02
N ALA A 332 -0.09 11.37 13.10
CA ALA A 332 1.15 12.13 13.30
C ALA A 332 0.90 13.37 14.17
N TRP A 333 1.65 13.49 15.28
CA TRP A 333 1.53 14.64 16.18
C TRP A 333 2.25 15.88 15.67
N SER A 334 1.64 17.05 15.86
CA SER A 334 2.39 18.31 15.74
C SER A 334 3.50 18.38 16.80
N PRO A 335 4.66 19.02 16.51
CA PRO A 335 5.78 19.10 17.47
C PRO A 335 5.42 19.74 18.82
N ASP A 336 4.38 20.59 18.88
CA ASP A 336 3.89 21.23 20.11
C ASP A 336 2.80 20.40 20.84
N SER A 337 2.52 19.18 20.38
CA SER A 337 1.50 18.25 20.92
C SER A 337 0.05 18.78 20.93
N LYS A 338 -0.23 19.89 20.21
CA LYS A 338 -1.57 20.52 20.22
C LYS A 338 -2.48 20.09 19.09
N ARG A 339 -1.98 19.26 18.18
CA ARG A 339 -2.72 18.81 17.01
C ARG A 339 -2.27 17.42 16.61
N ILE A 340 -3.21 16.60 16.15
CA ILE A 340 -2.94 15.33 15.49
C ILE A 340 -3.29 15.51 14.02
N PHE A 341 -2.36 15.24 13.13
CA PHE A 341 -2.62 15.11 11.70
C PHE A 341 -2.98 13.66 11.42
N VAL A 342 -4.03 13.46 10.65
CA VAL A 342 -4.46 12.14 10.19
C VAL A 342 -4.75 12.18 8.69
N THR A 343 -4.59 11.06 8.00
CA THR A 343 -5.18 10.85 6.68
C THR A 343 -6.48 10.07 6.86
N ALA A 344 -7.42 10.30 5.98
CA ALA A 344 -8.65 9.50 5.92
C ALA A 344 -9.25 9.64 4.53
N GLU A 345 -9.75 8.53 4.00
CA GLU A 345 -10.48 8.53 2.74
C GLU A 345 -11.79 9.31 2.86
N ASP A 346 -12.07 10.13 1.87
CA ASP A 346 -13.29 10.92 1.78
C ASP A 346 -13.75 11.02 0.33
N THR A 347 -14.73 10.19 -0.02
CA THR A 347 -15.16 9.96 -1.38
C THR A 347 -14.02 9.35 -2.20
N GLN A 348 -13.49 9.95 -3.23
CA GLN A 348 -12.38 9.42 -4.04
C GLN A 348 -11.03 10.07 -3.73
N GLU A 349 -10.90 10.73 -2.59
CA GLU A 349 -9.70 11.48 -2.17
C GLU A 349 -9.16 10.97 -0.84
N VAL A 350 -7.87 11.20 -0.58
CA VAL A 350 -7.24 10.90 0.72
C VAL A 350 -6.57 12.17 1.25
N PRO A 351 -7.34 13.12 1.79
CA PRO A 351 -6.81 14.38 2.33
C PRO A 351 -6.15 14.23 3.69
N ILE A 352 -5.38 15.27 4.07
CA ILE A 352 -4.95 15.47 5.46
C ILE A 352 -6.07 16.15 6.22
N TRP A 353 -6.34 15.61 7.41
CA TRP A 353 -7.22 16.20 8.43
C TRP A 353 -6.41 16.56 9.67
N SER A 354 -6.89 17.52 10.45
CA SER A 354 -6.37 17.77 11.80
C SER A 354 -7.44 17.45 12.82
N VAL A 355 -7.03 16.78 13.90
CA VAL A 355 -7.84 16.49 15.07
C VAL A 355 -7.27 17.26 16.26
N ASP A 356 -8.13 17.99 16.96
CA ASP A 356 -7.79 18.66 18.22
C ASP A 356 -7.83 17.63 19.34
N PRO A 357 -6.73 17.36 20.05
CA PRO A 357 -6.68 16.30 21.06
C PRO A 357 -7.52 16.63 22.31
N ALA A 358 -7.86 17.90 22.56
CA ALA A 358 -8.67 18.29 23.70
C ALA A 358 -10.18 18.11 23.43
N SER A 359 -10.65 18.51 22.23
CA SER A 359 -12.08 18.53 21.89
C SER A 359 -12.54 17.44 20.93
N GLY A 360 -11.62 16.74 20.24
CA GLY A 360 -11.94 15.81 19.17
C GLY A 360 -12.39 16.47 17.86
N LYS A 361 -12.28 17.81 17.74
CA LYS A 361 -12.71 18.53 16.53
C LYS A 361 -11.86 18.15 15.33
N VAL A 362 -12.51 17.66 14.27
CA VAL A 362 -11.89 17.29 13.01
C VAL A 362 -12.03 18.42 11.99
N VAL A 363 -10.94 18.75 11.28
CA VAL A 363 -10.92 19.79 10.23
C VAL A 363 -10.11 19.32 9.04
N ARG A 364 -10.70 19.31 7.84
CA ARG A 364 -10.00 19.02 6.58
C ARG A 364 -9.01 20.14 6.24
N LEU A 365 -7.77 19.77 5.89
CA LEU A 365 -6.68 20.71 5.61
C LEU A 365 -6.27 20.77 4.14
N THR A 366 -6.36 19.66 3.39
CA THR A 366 -6.00 19.58 1.97
C THR A 366 -7.23 19.30 1.11
N GLY A 367 -7.11 19.59 -0.19
CA GLY A 367 -8.15 19.36 -1.19
C GLY A 367 -8.06 17.99 -1.86
N GLU A 368 -7.95 17.99 -3.19
CA GLU A 368 -7.86 16.81 -4.04
C GLU A 368 -6.46 16.17 -3.97
N GLY A 369 -6.39 14.88 -4.24
CA GLY A 369 -5.17 14.06 -4.26
C GLY A 369 -5.17 12.97 -3.19
N ASN A 370 -4.23 12.07 -3.36
CA ASN A 370 -3.99 10.95 -2.45
C ASN A 370 -2.71 11.21 -1.64
N ILE A 371 -2.86 11.42 -0.34
CA ILE A 371 -1.74 11.65 0.58
C ILE A 371 -1.19 10.31 1.04
N THR A 372 0.10 10.08 0.81
CA THR A 372 0.79 8.81 1.11
C THR A 372 1.70 8.88 2.34
N ALA A 373 2.11 10.08 2.76
CA ALA A 373 2.90 10.28 3.98
C ALA A 373 2.71 11.69 4.53
N VAL A 374 2.74 11.85 5.85
CA VAL A 374 2.64 13.15 6.54
C VAL A 374 3.72 13.25 7.60
N VAL A 375 4.59 14.26 7.51
CA VAL A 375 5.63 14.58 8.50
C VAL A 375 5.38 15.98 9.04
N PRO A 376 4.83 16.10 10.27
CA PRO A 376 4.55 17.38 10.88
C PRO A 376 5.82 18.20 11.16
N THR A 377 5.70 19.53 11.03
CA THR A 377 6.76 20.50 11.32
C THR A 377 6.19 21.62 12.18
N ALA A 378 7.04 22.46 12.75
CA ALA A 378 6.61 23.63 13.53
C ALA A 378 5.73 24.62 12.72
N LYS A 379 5.82 24.61 11.38
CA LYS A 379 5.07 25.51 10.48
C LYS A 379 3.86 24.87 9.82
N GLY A 380 3.68 23.55 9.96
CA GLY A 380 2.62 22.78 9.29
C GLY A 380 3.02 21.33 9.09
N ALA A 381 3.07 20.84 7.84
CA ALA A 381 3.53 19.48 7.54
C ALA A 381 4.20 19.41 6.16
N VAL A 382 5.25 18.62 6.05
CA VAL A 382 5.72 18.10 4.76
C VAL A 382 4.94 16.82 4.49
N PHE A 383 4.49 16.60 3.26
CA PHE A 383 3.72 15.42 2.92
C PHE A 383 4.02 14.95 1.50
N ALA A 384 3.82 13.66 1.25
CA ALA A 384 3.85 13.07 -0.08
C ALA A 384 2.41 12.98 -0.62
N MET A 385 2.23 13.28 -1.91
CA MET A 385 0.93 13.25 -2.57
C MET A 385 1.08 12.81 -4.02
N ASN A 386 0.16 11.99 -4.48
CA ASN A 386 -0.02 11.59 -5.87
C ASN A 386 -1.48 11.81 -6.32
N SER A 387 -1.76 11.47 -7.59
CA SER A 387 -3.11 11.46 -8.17
C SER A 387 -3.17 10.49 -9.34
N LEU A 388 -4.34 10.25 -9.90
CA LEU A 388 -4.53 9.40 -11.10
C LEU A 388 -3.63 9.79 -12.29
N VAL A 389 -3.13 11.03 -12.32
CA VAL A 389 -2.32 11.58 -13.43
C VAL A 389 -0.93 12.08 -13.02
N ALA A 390 -0.53 11.85 -11.78
CA ALA A 390 0.78 12.27 -11.29
C ALA A 390 1.30 11.32 -10.20
N PRO A 391 2.52 10.77 -10.34
CA PRO A 391 3.17 9.99 -9.28
C PRO A 391 3.54 10.87 -8.09
N ASP A 392 3.97 10.22 -6.98
CA ASP A 392 4.32 10.90 -5.74
C ASP A 392 5.35 12.03 -5.92
N ASP A 393 5.06 13.12 -5.23
CA ASP A 393 5.94 14.26 -5.05
C ASP A 393 5.78 14.84 -3.64
N PHE A 394 6.73 15.67 -3.18
CA PHE A 394 6.66 16.26 -1.85
C PHE A 394 6.11 17.66 -1.88
N TYR A 395 5.32 17.98 -0.87
CA TYR A 395 4.62 19.25 -0.69
C TYR A 395 4.77 19.76 0.74
N LEU A 396 4.61 21.06 0.92
CA LEU A 396 4.54 21.74 2.22
C LEU A 396 3.13 22.30 2.45
N LEU A 397 2.50 21.90 3.54
CA LEU A 397 1.28 22.50 4.07
C LEU A 397 1.64 23.58 5.09
N THR A 398 1.16 24.81 4.88
CA THR A 398 1.27 25.91 5.85
C THR A 398 -0.11 26.55 6.03
N GLY A 399 -0.72 26.32 7.17
CA GLY A 399 -2.14 26.61 7.37
C GLY A 399 -3.02 25.78 6.45
N LYS A 400 -3.61 26.38 5.41
CA LYS A 400 -4.35 25.69 4.32
C LYS A 400 -3.65 25.82 2.96
N LYS A 401 -2.48 26.46 2.91
CA LYS A 401 -1.73 26.64 1.66
C LYS A 401 -0.85 25.43 1.42
N VAL A 402 -1.01 24.81 0.25
CA VAL A 402 -0.16 23.75 -0.28
C VAL A 402 0.84 24.33 -1.25
N SER A 403 2.11 23.97 -1.11
CA SER A 403 3.20 24.38 -2.00
C SER A 403 4.05 23.16 -2.36
N ARG A 404 4.29 22.93 -3.65
CA ARG A 404 5.13 21.82 -4.12
C ARG A 404 6.59 22.09 -3.79
N LEU A 405 7.28 21.08 -3.26
CA LEU A 405 8.69 21.15 -2.87
C LEU A 405 9.63 20.53 -3.90
N THR A 406 9.18 19.43 -4.54
CA THR A 406 9.98 18.65 -5.49
C THR A 406 9.24 18.46 -6.80
N SER A 407 9.94 17.96 -7.82
CA SER A 407 9.41 17.58 -9.12
C SER A 407 10.19 16.36 -9.61
N VAL A 408 10.05 15.25 -8.86
CA VAL A 408 10.88 14.05 -8.97
C VAL A 408 10.89 13.48 -10.39
N ASN A 409 9.75 13.46 -11.05
CA ASN A 409 9.58 12.87 -12.39
C ASN A 409 9.47 13.91 -13.51
N ALA A 410 9.82 15.19 -13.29
CA ALA A 410 9.63 16.25 -14.28
C ALA A 410 10.32 15.95 -15.63
N GLU A 411 11.55 15.43 -15.58
CA GLU A 411 12.32 15.11 -16.79
C GLU A 411 11.73 13.87 -17.51
N LYS A 412 11.35 12.83 -16.76
CA LYS A 412 10.79 11.58 -17.30
C LYS A 412 9.39 11.76 -17.90
N LEU A 413 8.64 12.71 -17.39
CA LEU A 413 7.30 13.05 -17.87
C LEU A 413 7.29 14.21 -18.89
N ALA A 414 8.47 14.75 -19.23
CA ALA A 414 8.55 15.83 -20.23
C ALA A 414 8.05 15.34 -21.60
N GLY A 415 7.11 16.09 -22.19
CA GLY A 415 6.48 15.76 -23.47
C GLY A 415 5.48 14.60 -23.43
N ILE A 416 5.07 14.14 -22.22
CA ILE A 416 3.98 13.21 -22.04
C ILE A 416 2.72 14.00 -21.67
N ASP A 417 1.66 13.83 -22.46
CA ASP A 417 0.36 14.42 -22.17
C ASP A 417 -0.49 13.41 -21.39
N MET A 418 -0.81 13.80 -20.16
CA MET A 418 -1.65 12.98 -19.28
C MET A 418 -3.12 13.04 -19.71
N PRO A 419 -3.89 11.96 -19.48
CA PRO A 419 -5.31 11.91 -19.80
C PRO A 419 -6.13 12.84 -18.90
N THR A 420 -7.37 13.10 -19.33
CA THR A 420 -8.33 13.86 -18.51
C THR A 420 -9.16 12.92 -17.64
N VAL A 421 -9.18 13.17 -16.35
CA VAL A 421 -10.02 12.46 -15.37
C VAL A 421 -11.29 13.27 -15.10
N THR A 422 -12.44 12.61 -15.08
CA THR A 422 -13.71 13.24 -14.71
C THR A 422 -14.46 12.36 -13.72
N HIS A 423 -14.64 12.86 -12.51
CA HIS A 423 -15.46 12.21 -11.48
C HIS A 423 -16.95 12.38 -11.79
N PHE A 424 -17.76 11.39 -11.48
CA PHE A 424 -19.21 11.44 -11.63
C PHE A 424 -19.90 10.61 -10.55
N SER A 425 -21.18 10.83 -10.37
CA SER A 425 -22.01 10.04 -9.48
C SER A 425 -23.35 9.72 -10.15
N PHE A 426 -23.98 8.67 -9.65
CA PHE A 426 -25.26 8.19 -10.15
C PHE A 426 -26.04 7.53 -9.00
N THR A 427 -27.29 7.15 -9.25
CA THR A 427 -28.09 6.35 -8.32
C THR A 427 -27.80 4.88 -8.58
N GLY A 428 -27.24 4.19 -7.58
CA GLY A 428 -26.93 2.77 -7.61
C GLY A 428 -27.97 1.90 -6.92
N ALA A 429 -27.53 0.75 -6.45
CA ALA A 429 -28.33 -0.17 -5.66
C ALA A 429 -28.91 0.53 -4.42
N ASN A 430 -30.00 0.01 -3.89
CA ASN A 430 -30.69 0.57 -2.71
C ASN A 430 -31.08 2.06 -2.82
N ASN A 431 -31.04 2.65 -4.02
CA ASN A 431 -31.18 4.10 -4.30
C ASN A 431 -30.07 4.96 -3.66
N ASP A 432 -28.94 4.38 -3.31
CA ASP A 432 -27.81 5.11 -2.76
C ASP A 432 -27.02 5.85 -3.85
N LYS A 433 -26.32 6.91 -3.43
CA LYS A 433 -25.42 7.64 -4.31
C LYS A 433 -24.10 6.91 -4.43
N VAL A 434 -23.79 6.46 -5.64
CA VAL A 434 -22.56 5.76 -5.99
C VAL A 434 -21.68 6.66 -6.84
N TRP A 435 -20.36 6.53 -6.66
CA TRP A 435 -19.38 7.34 -7.35
C TRP A 435 -18.54 6.52 -8.33
N GLY A 436 -17.97 7.20 -9.31
CA GLY A 436 -17.00 6.65 -10.22
C GLY A 436 -16.22 7.75 -10.92
N TYR A 437 -15.23 7.37 -11.69
CA TYR A 437 -14.54 8.28 -12.60
C TYR A 437 -14.40 7.68 -13.99
N ALA A 438 -14.23 8.57 -14.98
CA ALA A 438 -13.89 8.23 -16.35
C ALA A 438 -12.59 8.93 -16.73
N VAL A 439 -11.67 8.18 -17.38
CA VAL A 439 -10.39 8.69 -17.87
C VAL A 439 -10.39 8.72 -19.37
N LYS A 440 -10.34 9.94 -19.94
CA LYS A 440 -10.34 10.16 -21.38
C LYS A 440 -8.90 10.21 -21.90
N PRO A 441 -8.54 9.41 -22.94
CA PRO A 441 -7.25 9.50 -23.59
C PRO A 441 -6.96 10.91 -24.10
N TYR A 442 -5.74 11.39 -23.92
CA TYR A 442 -5.31 12.66 -24.49
C TYR A 442 -5.51 12.68 -26.01
N GLY A 443 -6.02 13.77 -26.54
CA GLY A 443 -6.23 13.96 -27.98
C GLY A 443 -7.31 13.09 -28.62
N ALA A 444 -8.06 12.29 -27.85
CA ALA A 444 -9.15 11.48 -28.41
C ALA A 444 -10.29 12.37 -28.94
N THR A 445 -10.55 12.28 -30.26
CA THR A 445 -11.55 13.06 -30.98
C THR A 445 -12.82 12.29 -31.32
N GLY A 446 -12.79 10.96 -31.17
CA GLY A 446 -13.92 10.06 -31.45
C GLY A 446 -14.20 9.12 -30.30
N LYS A 447 -15.07 8.13 -30.55
CA LYS A 447 -15.34 7.06 -29.59
C LYS A 447 -14.12 6.15 -29.42
N VAL A 448 -13.84 5.80 -28.17
CA VAL A 448 -12.77 4.88 -27.81
C VAL A 448 -13.33 3.66 -27.09
N PRO A 449 -12.74 2.46 -27.24
CA PRO A 449 -13.16 1.27 -26.50
C PRO A 449 -12.96 1.47 -25.00
N ILE A 450 -13.76 0.76 -24.19
CA ILE A 450 -13.78 0.92 -22.74
C ILE A 450 -12.95 -0.16 -22.07
N ALA A 451 -12.05 0.27 -21.17
CA ALA A 451 -11.48 -0.53 -20.08
C ALA A 451 -12.37 -0.33 -18.83
N PHE A 452 -13.21 -1.29 -18.50
CA PHE A 452 -14.10 -1.23 -17.34
C PHE A 452 -13.40 -1.92 -16.16
N MET A 453 -12.81 -1.12 -15.28
CA MET A 453 -11.96 -1.59 -14.18
C MET A 453 -12.76 -1.73 -12.89
N VAL A 454 -12.66 -2.89 -12.25
CA VAL A 454 -13.27 -3.22 -10.95
C VAL A 454 -12.17 -3.44 -9.93
N HIS A 455 -12.17 -2.65 -8.87
CA HIS A 455 -11.15 -2.76 -7.82
C HIS A 455 -11.31 -4.01 -6.96
N GLY A 456 -10.23 -4.38 -6.29
CA GLY A 456 -10.18 -5.44 -5.27
C GLY A 456 -10.58 -4.92 -3.88
N GLY A 457 -10.42 -5.77 -2.90
CA GLY A 457 -10.85 -5.62 -1.53
C GLY A 457 -11.78 -6.78 -1.16
N PRO A 458 -13.12 -6.61 -1.11
CA PRO A 458 -13.95 -5.57 -1.74
C PRO A 458 -13.95 -4.21 -1.06
N GLN A 459 -13.60 -4.15 0.22
CA GLN A 459 -13.44 -2.91 0.98
C GLN A 459 -12.13 -2.23 0.55
N GLY A 460 -12.22 -1.43 -0.45
CA GLY A 460 -11.21 -0.61 -1.08
C GLY A 460 -11.89 0.51 -1.86
N THR A 461 -11.14 1.24 -2.66
CA THR A 461 -11.71 2.31 -3.47
C THR A 461 -10.89 2.57 -4.72
N SER A 462 -11.55 2.99 -5.79
CA SER A 462 -10.91 3.55 -6.98
C SER A 462 -10.64 5.03 -6.74
N ASN A 463 -9.78 5.33 -5.77
CA ASN A 463 -9.49 6.71 -5.39
C ASN A 463 -8.58 7.43 -6.41
N ASN A 464 -8.41 8.75 -6.19
CA ASN A 464 -7.55 9.61 -7.00
C ASN A 464 -6.06 9.35 -6.68
N SER A 465 -5.58 8.11 -6.96
CA SER A 465 -4.23 7.67 -6.64
C SER A 465 -3.46 7.16 -7.85
N TRP A 466 -2.13 7.35 -7.83
CA TRP A 466 -1.21 6.76 -8.79
C TRP A 466 -0.94 5.29 -8.45
N SER A 467 -1.11 4.42 -9.42
CA SER A 467 -0.75 3.01 -9.29
C SER A 467 0.33 2.63 -10.30
N TYR A 468 1.31 1.84 -9.89
CA TYR A 468 2.30 1.24 -10.80
C TYR A 468 1.84 -0.13 -11.32
N ARG A 469 0.74 -0.71 -10.78
CA ARG A 469 0.17 -2.00 -11.17
C ARG A 469 -1.03 -1.84 -12.10
N TRP A 470 -2.09 -1.23 -11.63
CA TRP A 470 -3.35 -0.96 -12.35
C TRP A 470 -3.46 0.53 -12.64
N ASN A 471 -2.64 1.04 -13.57
CA ASN A 471 -2.54 2.48 -13.80
C ASN A 471 -3.60 2.97 -14.81
N PRO A 472 -4.61 3.76 -14.39
CA PRO A 472 -5.64 4.25 -15.29
C PRO A 472 -5.11 5.14 -16.42
N ALA A 473 -4.06 5.93 -16.14
CA ALA A 473 -3.45 6.79 -17.15
C ALA A 473 -2.74 5.99 -18.25
N LEU A 474 -2.18 4.81 -17.91
CA LEU A 474 -1.56 3.92 -18.90
C LEU A 474 -2.60 3.28 -19.82
N PHE A 475 -3.74 2.83 -19.31
CA PHE A 475 -4.83 2.33 -20.16
C PHE A 475 -5.34 3.42 -21.10
N ALA A 476 -5.45 4.65 -20.62
CA ALA A 476 -5.77 5.80 -21.45
C ALA A 476 -4.65 6.08 -22.47
N GLY A 477 -3.37 5.98 -22.08
CA GLY A 477 -2.22 6.06 -22.98
C GLY A 477 -2.27 5.04 -24.11
N ALA A 478 -2.73 3.82 -23.80
CA ALA A 478 -2.99 2.79 -24.81
C ALA A 478 -4.30 3.03 -25.61
N GLY A 479 -4.97 4.16 -25.40
CA GLY A 479 -6.15 4.62 -26.17
C GLY A 479 -7.47 4.01 -25.75
N TYR A 480 -7.61 3.51 -24.51
CA TYR A 480 -8.87 3.07 -23.92
C TYR A 480 -9.47 4.18 -23.07
N GLY A 481 -10.78 4.35 -23.14
CA GLY A 481 -11.52 5.10 -22.13
C GLY A 481 -11.65 4.23 -20.88
N LEU A 482 -11.03 4.62 -19.76
CA LEU A 482 -11.19 3.84 -18.55
C LEU A 482 -12.39 4.33 -17.75
N VAL A 483 -13.17 3.40 -17.21
CA VAL A 483 -14.28 3.65 -16.28
C VAL A 483 -14.09 2.78 -15.05
N ALA A 484 -14.11 3.41 -13.87
CA ALA A 484 -14.07 2.73 -12.58
C ALA A 484 -15.22 3.20 -11.70
N ILE A 485 -15.77 2.28 -10.90
CA ILE A 485 -16.95 2.50 -10.05
C ILE A 485 -16.62 2.02 -8.64
N ASP A 486 -16.91 2.85 -7.64
CA ASP A 486 -16.85 2.51 -6.22
C ASP A 486 -18.21 1.95 -5.78
N PHE A 487 -18.39 0.66 -5.98
CA PHE A 487 -19.62 -0.07 -5.66
C PHE A 487 -19.83 -0.22 -4.15
N HIS A 488 -21.02 -0.62 -3.71
CA HIS A 488 -21.29 -0.96 -2.30
C HIS A 488 -20.26 -1.96 -1.76
N GLY A 489 -19.65 -1.62 -0.64
CA GLY A 489 -18.46 -2.26 -0.09
C GLY A 489 -17.23 -1.35 -0.11
N SER A 490 -17.18 -0.36 -1.03
CA SER A 490 -16.05 0.55 -1.13
C SER A 490 -15.90 1.43 0.11
N THR A 491 -14.64 1.77 0.44
CA THR A 491 -14.28 2.66 1.55
C THR A 491 -14.38 4.15 1.17
N GLY A 492 -14.33 5.05 2.15
CA GLY A 492 -14.41 6.49 1.92
C GLY A 492 -15.82 7.07 1.83
N TYR A 493 -16.86 6.23 1.90
CA TYR A 493 -18.28 6.62 1.80
C TYR A 493 -19.06 6.48 3.10
N GLY A 494 -18.39 6.13 4.19
CA GLY A 494 -18.95 5.83 5.49
C GLY A 494 -19.12 4.34 5.74
N GLN A 495 -19.22 3.96 7.03
CA GLN A 495 -19.20 2.56 7.45
C GLN A 495 -20.37 1.76 6.88
N ALA A 496 -21.56 2.34 6.80
CA ALA A 496 -22.74 1.66 6.29
C ALA A 496 -22.57 1.24 4.81
N PHE A 497 -21.87 2.04 4.01
CA PHE A 497 -21.60 1.72 2.61
C PHE A 497 -20.59 0.58 2.47
N SER A 498 -19.55 0.56 3.32
CA SER A 498 -18.56 -0.52 3.38
C SER A 498 -19.18 -1.84 3.87
N ASP A 499 -20.04 -1.79 4.90
CA ASP A 499 -20.71 -2.97 5.46
C ASP A 499 -21.72 -3.61 4.50
N ALA A 500 -22.24 -2.87 3.53
CA ALA A 500 -23.32 -3.30 2.64
C ALA A 500 -22.98 -4.51 1.76
N ILE A 501 -21.70 -4.83 1.63
CA ILE A 501 -21.24 -5.97 0.81
C ILE A 501 -21.28 -7.30 1.54
N ARG A 502 -21.25 -7.29 2.88
CA ARG A 502 -21.31 -8.51 3.68
C ARG A 502 -22.52 -9.38 3.30
N ASN A 503 -22.32 -10.67 3.01
CA ASN A 503 -23.32 -11.59 2.48
C ASN A 503 -23.96 -11.16 1.14
N ASN A 504 -23.31 -10.23 0.39
CA ASN A 504 -23.89 -9.63 -0.80
C ASN A 504 -22.87 -9.42 -1.93
N TRP A 505 -21.85 -10.25 -1.99
CA TRP A 505 -20.69 -10.09 -2.89
C TRP A 505 -21.04 -9.91 -4.37
N GLY A 506 -22.00 -10.67 -4.87
CA GLY A 506 -22.43 -10.64 -6.28
C GLY A 506 -23.72 -9.86 -6.56
N GLY A 507 -24.34 -9.27 -5.52
CA GLY A 507 -25.61 -8.56 -5.62
C GLY A 507 -25.45 -7.07 -5.89
N TRP A 508 -25.56 -6.23 -4.88
CA TRP A 508 -25.47 -4.78 -5.00
C TRP A 508 -24.21 -4.28 -5.74
N PRO A 509 -23.02 -4.84 -5.53
CA PRO A 509 -21.86 -4.45 -6.32
C PRO A 509 -22.06 -4.62 -7.82
N LEU A 510 -22.64 -5.73 -8.28
CA LEU A 510 -22.92 -5.94 -9.69
C LEU A 510 -23.99 -4.96 -10.22
N ASP A 511 -25.02 -4.64 -9.42
CA ASP A 511 -26.05 -3.67 -9.79
C ASP A 511 -25.46 -2.28 -9.92
N ASP A 512 -24.55 -1.88 -9.01
CA ASP A 512 -23.80 -0.62 -9.09
C ASP A 512 -22.93 -0.55 -10.33
N LEU A 513 -22.20 -1.63 -10.64
CA LEU A 513 -21.35 -1.72 -11.82
C LEU A 513 -22.17 -1.58 -13.11
N LYS A 514 -23.36 -2.21 -13.20
CA LYS A 514 -24.28 -2.08 -14.33
C LYS A 514 -24.81 -0.64 -14.46
N ALA A 515 -25.29 -0.07 -13.35
CA ALA A 515 -25.81 1.30 -13.31
C ALA A 515 -24.70 2.32 -13.63
N GLY A 516 -23.51 2.14 -13.08
CA GLY A 516 -22.36 3.00 -13.28
C GLY A 516 -21.85 3.02 -14.72
N LEU A 517 -21.70 1.85 -15.35
CA LEU A 517 -21.30 1.76 -16.75
C LEU A 517 -22.34 2.43 -17.66
N LYS A 518 -23.64 2.24 -17.38
CA LYS A 518 -24.72 2.91 -18.09
C LYS A 518 -24.66 4.43 -17.90
N ALA A 519 -24.44 4.90 -16.67
CA ALA A 519 -24.31 6.32 -16.37
C ALA A 519 -23.10 6.94 -17.09
N ALA A 520 -21.93 6.27 -17.07
CA ALA A 520 -20.73 6.71 -17.76
C ALA A 520 -20.95 6.84 -19.28
N THR A 521 -21.49 5.80 -19.93
CA THR A 521 -21.71 5.78 -21.39
C THR A 521 -22.84 6.74 -21.84
N THR A 522 -23.75 7.11 -20.94
CA THR A 522 -24.75 8.14 -21.19
C THR A 522 -24.15 9.55 -21.06
N LYS A 523 -23.28 9.75 -20.07
CA LYS A 523 -22.68 11.06 -19.77
C LYS A 523 -21.54 11.41 -20.73
N PHE A 524 -20.75 10.43 -21.13
CA PHE A 524 -19.52 10.62 -21.91
C PHE A 524 -19.68 10.00 -23.30
N ASP A 525 -20.00 10.82 -24.28
CA ASP A 525 -20.28 10.46 -25.69
C ASP A 525 -19.03 9.88 -26.42
N TRP A 526 -17.83 10.13 -25.89
CA TRP A 526 -16.58 9.60 -26.40
C TRP A 526 -16.29 8.14 -25.97
N LEU A 527 -17.10 7.55 -25.06
CA LEU A 527 -17.03 6.13 -24.75
C LEU A 527 -17.79 5.29 -25.77
N ASP A 528 -17.16 4.25 -26.31
CA ASP A 528 -17.82 3.28 -27.19
C ASP A 528 -18.56 2.24 -26.35
N ALA A 529 -19.85 2.47 -26.13
CA ALA A 529 -20.67 1.60 -25.28
C ALA A 529 -20.71 0.14 -25.75
N ASP A 530 -20.55 -0.14 -27.03
CA ASP A 530 -20.65 -1.49 -27.63
C ASP A 530 -19.29 -2.21 -27.66
N ASN A 531 -18.20 -1.53 -27.27
CA ASN A 531 -16.84 -2.03 -27.36
C ASN A 531 -16.11 -1.89 -26.01
N ALA A 532 -16.34 -2.83 -25.10
CA ALA A 532 -15.80 -2.81 -23.75
C ALA A 532 -15.20 -4.15 -23.35
N CYS A 533 -14.10 -4.12 -22.62
CA CYS A 533 -13.56 -5.23 -21.84
C CYS A 533 -13.68 -4.92 -20.34
N ALA A 534 -14.07 -5.91 -19.53
CA ALA A 534 -14.05 -5.82 -18.07
C ALA A 534 -12.73 -6.39 -17.53
N LEU A 535 -12.19 -5.76 -16.48
CA LEU A 535 -10.93 -6.17 -15.90
C LEU A 535 -10.91 -5.90 -14.38
N GLY A 536 -10.29 -6.81 -13.62
CA GLY A 536 -10.18 -6.69 -12.18
C GLY A 536 -9.27 -7.73 -11.56
N ALA A 537 -8.83 -7.45 -10.33
CA ALA A 537 -7.97 -8.32 -9.55
C ALA A 537 -8.55 -8.56 -8.14
N SER A 538 -8.19 -9.68 -7.51
CA SER A 538 -8.64 -10.04 -6.18
C SER A 538 -10.18 -10.17 -6.14
N TYR A 539 -10.88 -9.43 -5.28
CA TYR A 539 -12.34 -9.32 -5.39
C TYR A 539 -12.78 -8.84 -6.79
N GLY A 540 -12.05 -7.89 -7.41
CA GLY A 540 -12.31 -7.50 -8.80
C GLY A 540 -12.15 -8.67 -9.77
N GLY A 541 -11.20 -9.58 -9.53
CA GLY A 541 -11.04 -10.84 -10.26
C GLY A 541 -12.18 -11.83 -10.01
N TYR A 542 -12.66 -11.93 -8.77
CA TYR A 542 -13.92 -12.64 -8.44
C TYR A 542 -15.08 -12.04 -9.23
N MET A 543 -15.22 -10.72 -9.26
CA MET A 543 -16.28 -10.05 -10.01
C MET A 543 -16.17 -10.32 -11.51
N MET A 544 -14.97 -10.54 -12.06
CA MET A 544 -14.80 -10.96 -13.46
C MET A 544 -15.37 -12.36 -13.70
N ASN A 545 -15.11 -13.32 -12.81
CA ASN A 545 -15.71 -14.66 -12.85
C ASN A 545 -17.23 -14.59 -12.67
N TRP A 546 -17.71 -13.70 -11.80
CA TRP A 546 -19.14 -13.48 -11.55
C TRP A 546 -19.85 -12.85 -12.74
N ILE A 547 -19.27 -11.79 -13.33
CA ILE A 547 -19.77 -11.12 -14.55
C ILE A 547 -19.89 -12.12 -15.70
N GLU A 548 -18.93 -13.04 -15.86
CA GLU A 548 -18.96 -14.06 -16.90
C GLU A 548 -20.22 -14.96 -16.79
N GLY A 549 -20.66 -15.20 -15.55
CA GLY A 549 -21.89 -15.96 -15.28
C GLY A 549 -23.21 -15.15 -15.37
N GLN A 550 -23.16 -13.85 -15.04
CA GLN A 550 -24.35 -13.03 -14.80
C GLN A 550 -24.56 -11.91 -15.81
N TRP A 551 -23.51 -11.52 -16.56
CA TRP A 551 -23.55 -10.36 -17.46
C TRP A 551 -22.62 -10.51 -18.67
N ALA A 552 -22.34 -11.73 -19.10
CA ALA A 552 -21.36 -12.07 -20.14
C ALA A 552 -21.57 -11.36 -21.49
N ASP A 553 -22.81 -11.15 -21.92
CA ASP A 553 -23.12 -10.52 -23.23
C ASP A 553 -22.67 -9.05 -23.34
N ARG A 554 -22.28 -8.46 -22.23
CA ARG A 554 -21.93 -7.02 -22.18
C ARG A 554 -20.54 -6.72 -22.70
N PHE A 555 -19.59 -7.65 -22.56
CA PHE A 555 -18.18 -7.40 -22.78
C PHE A 555 -17.62 -8.20 -23.97
N LYS A 556 -16.69 -7.57 -24.71
CA LYS A 556 -15.93 -8.24 -25.78
C LYS A 556 -14.86 -9.17 -25.23
N CYS A 557 -14.32 -8.84 -24.07
CA CYS A 557 -13.34 -9.66 -23.36
C CYS A 557 -13.33 -9.35 -21.85
N ILE A 558 -12.75 -10.28 -21.11
CA ILE A 558 -12.54 -10.18 -19.67
C ILE A 558 -11.06 -10.40 -19.36
N VAL A 559 -10.53 -9.68 -18.37
CA VAL A 559 -9.23 -9.91 -17.74
C VAL A 559 -9.46 -10.17 -16.26
N GLN A 560 -9.24 -11.40 -15.85
CA GLN A 560 -9.36 -11.88 -14.48
C GLN A 560 -7.96 -12.10 -13.92
N HIS A 561 -7.61 -11.42 -12.82
CA HIS A 561 -6.34 -11.57 -12.12
C HIS A 561 -6.60 -11.96 -10.67
N ASP A 562 -6.01 -13.07 -10.23
CA ASP A 562 -6.08 -13.58 -8.86
C ASP A 562 -7.50 -13.55 -8.25
N GLY A 563 -8.50 -13.98 -9.03
CA GLY A 563 -9.90 -13.91 -8.61
C GLY A 563 -10.43 -15.22 -8.05
N VAL A 564 -11.27 -15.16 -7.02
CA VAL A 564 -11.98 -16.32 -6.50
C VAL A 564 -12.89 -16.90 -7.58
N PHE A 565 -12.74 -18.20 -7.86
CA PHE A 565 -13.55 -18.95 -8.80
C PHE A 565 -14.51 -19.92 -8.10
N ASP A 566 -14.00 -20.65 -7.11
CA ASP A 566 -14.79 -21.56 -6.28
C ASP A 566 -14.67 -21.19 -4.80
N ALA A 567 -15.71 -20.56 -4.25
CA ALA A 567 -15.76 -20.14 -2.86
C ALA A 567 -15.62 -21.30 -1.87
N ARG A 568 -16.02 -22.54 -2.24
CA ARG A 568 -15.83 -23.73 -1.42
C ARG A 568 -14.37 -24.09 -1.21
N ALA A 569 -13.59 -24.07 -2.30
CA ALA A 569 -12.16 -24.33 -2.24
C ALA A 569 -11.44 -23.18 -1.51
N MET A 570 -11.83 -21.95 -1.83
CA MET A 570 -11.27 -20.73 -1.21
C MET A 570 -11.35 -20.76 0.31
N ALA A 571 -12.48 -21.17 0.89
CA ALA A 571 -12.71 -21.26 2.34
C ALA A 571 -11.72 -22.19 3.08
N TYR A 572 -11.03 -23.09 2.36
CA TYR A 572 -10.03 -24.00 2.94
C TYR A 572 -8.62 -23.80 2.41
N GLU A 573 -8.43 -22.96 1.40
CA GLU A 573 -7.14 -22.72 0.75
C GLU A 573 -6.53 -21.37 1.10
N THR A 574 -7.35 -20.35 1.40
CA THR A 574 -6.87 -19.01 1.75
C THR A 574 -6.10 -19.01 3.08
N GLU A 575 -5.12 -18.14 3.17
CA GLU A 575 -4.44 -17.86 4.44
C GLU A 575 -5.21 -16.85 5.31
N GLU A 576 -6.23 -16.18 4.76
CA GLU A 576 -6.99 -15.09 5.36
C GLU A 576 -8.40 -15.54 5.78
N LEU A 577 -8.47 -16.48 6.74
CA LEU A 577 -9.73 -17.10 7.13
C LEU A 577 -10.73 -16.13 7.77
N TRP A 578 -10.26 -15.20 8.64
CA TRP A 578 -11.14 -14.21 9.28
C TRP A 578 -11.91 -13.36 8.26
N PHE A 579 -11.28 -12.98 7.14
CA PHE A 579 -11.89 -12.20 6.08
C PHE A 579 -12.97 -13.02 5.36
N ASP A 580 -12.62 -14.21 4.88
CA ASP A 580 -13.53 -15.07 4.12
C ASP A 580 -14.77 -15.45 4.95
N GLU A 581 -14.58 -15.82 6.21
CA GLU A 581 -15.68 -16.13 7.13
C GLU A 581 -16.55 -14.88 7.41
N TRP A 582 -15.95 -13.71 7.70
CA TRP A 582 -16.70 -12.48 7.94
C TRP A 582 -17.60 -12.10 6.76
N GLU A 583 -17.06 -12.14 5.57
CA GLU A 583 -17.78 -11.78 4.34
C GLU A 583 -18.95 -12.70 4.02
N HIS A 584 -18.88 -13.97 4.47
CA HIS A 584 -19.90 -14.99 4.28
C HIS A 584 -20.76 -15.27 5.52
N GLY A 585 -20.88 -14.30 6.43
CA GLY A 585 -21.83 -14.38 7.56
C GLY A 585 -21.19 -14.59 8.93
N GLY A 586 -19.90 -14.84 9.01
CA GLY A 586 -19.14 -15.02 10.25
C GLY A 586 -19.07 -16.49 10.69
N HIS A 587 -19.27 -17.44 9.75
CA HIS A 587 -19.18 -18.86 9.97
C HIS A 587 -18.27 -19.54 8.95
N PRO A 588 -17.56 -20.61 9.33
CA PRO A 588 -16.80 -21.38 8.36
C PRO A 588 -17.74 -22.10 7.38
N TYR A 589 -17.24 -22.42 6.18
CA TYR A 589 -18.04 -23.03 5.11
C TYR A 589 -18.85 -24.24 5.57
N TYR A 590 -18.30 -25.15 6.40
CA TYR A 590 -18.99 -26.40 6.83
C TYR A 590 -20.18 -26.15 7.79
N GLU A 591 -20.28 -24.94 8.38
CA GLU A 591 -21.42 -24.55 9.23
C GLU A 591 -22.52 -23.86 8.45
N ASP A 592 -22.18 -23.01 7.47
CA ASP A 592 -23.15 -22.33 6.58
C ASP A 592 -22.71 -22.35 5.10
N PRO A 593 -22.77 -23.51 4.42
CA PRO A 593 -22.42 -23.57 3.00
C PRO A 593 -23.27 -22.66 2.12
N ALA A 594 -24.51 -22.36 2.52
CA ALA A 594 -25.43 -21.58 1.71
C ALA A 594 -24.98 -20.12 1.52
N ALA A 595 -24.33 -19.54 2.54
CA ALA A 595 -23.79 -18.19 2.47
C ALA A 595 -22.70 -18.07 1.38
N PHE A 596 -21.85 -19.09 1.27
CA PHE A 596 -20.78 -19.16 0.25
C PHE A 596 -21.33 -19.47 -1.15
N GLU A 597 -22.21 -20.47 -1.25
CA GLU A 597 -22.74 -20.96 -2.53
C GLU A 597 -23.63 -19.94 -3.26
N LYS A 598 -24.24 -19.02 -2.54
CA LYS A 598 -25.10 -17.97 -3.08
C LYS A 598 -24.39 -17.11 -4.12
N TRP A 599 -23.12 -16.80 -3.89
CA TRP A 599 -22.32 -15.90 -4.72
C TRP A 599 -21.13 -16.62 -5.38
N ASN A 600 -21.19 -17.94 -5.51
CA ASN A 600 -20.10 -18.78 -5.99
C ASN A 600 -20.06 -18.86 -7.52
N PRO A 601 -19.04 -18.28 -8.21
CA PRO A 601 -18.97 -18.24 -9.69
C PRO A 601 -18.97 -19.60 -10.35
N VAL A 602 -18.36 -20.63 -9.73
CA VAL A 602 -18.29 -22.00 -10.29
C VAL A 602 -19.65 -22.58 -10.61
N ASN A 603 -20.70 -22.19 -9.89
CA ASN A 603 -22.07 -22.65 -10.11
C ASN A 603 -22.67 -22.16 -11.44
N TYR A 604 -22.07 -21.14 -12.08
CA TYR A 604 -22.57 -20.51 -13.29
C TYR A 604 -21.71 -20.74 -14.53
N VAL A 605 -20.72 -21.63 -14.45
CA VAL A 605 -19.81 -21.95 -15.56
C VAL A 605 -20.58 -22.37 -16.83
N ALA A 606 -21.75 -22.99 -16.69
CA ALA A 606 -22.59 -23.37 -17.82
C ALA A 606 -23.06 -22.20 -18.70
N SER A 607 -23.11 -20.98 -18.19
CA SER A 607 -23.47 -19.76 -18.93
C SER A 607 -22.28 -18.94 -19.46
N TRP A 608 -21.06 -19.33 -19.12
CA TRP A 608 -19.85 -18.64 -19.54
C TRP A 608 -19.65 -18.68 -21.06
N LYS A 609 -19.22 -17.59 -21.68
CA LYS A 609 -19.02 -17.47 -23.13
C LYS A 609 -18.08 -16.37 -23.60
N THR A 610 -17.69 -15.44 -22.70
CA THR A 610 -16.84 -14.29 -23.06
C THR A 610 -15.37 -14.71 -23.07
N PRO A 611 -14.59 -14.32 -24.08
CA PRO A 611 -13.14 -14.56 -24.08
C PRO A 611 -12.46 -13.99 -22.83
N MET A 612 -11.63 -14.79 -22.14
CA MET A 612 -11.03 -14.40 -20.86
C MET A 612 -9.52 -14.64 -20.81
N LEU A 613 -8.76 -13.62 -20.39
CA LEU A 613 -7.39 -13.75 -19.92
C LEU A 613 -7.42 -13.99 -18.41
N VAL A 614 -6.83 -15.08 -17.96
CA VAL A 614 -6.66 -15.44 -16.54
C VAL A 614 -5.22 -15.22 -16.15
N ILE A 615 -4.95 -14.53 -15.05
CA ILE A 615 -3.61 -14.25 -14.54
C ILE A 615 -3.52 -14.69 -13.09
N THR A 616 -2.41 -15.31 -12.68
CA THR A 616 -2.20 -15.74 -11.30
C THR A 616 -0.72 -15.81 -10.94
N GLY A 617 -0.39 -15.59 -9.66
CA GLY A 617 0.93 -15.78 -9.07
C GLY A 617 1.05 -17.13 -8.37
N GLU A 618 2.13 -17.90 -8.61
CA GLU A 618 2.30 -19.20 -7.93
C GLU A 618 2.50 -19.08 -6.41
N ARG A 619 2.93 -17.92 -5.94
CA ARG A 619 3.14 -17.63 -4.52
C ARG A 619 2.00 -16.82 -3.90
N ASP A 620 0.86 -16.75 -4.57
CA ASP A 620 -0.36 -16.18 -4.02
C ASP A 620 -1.00 -17.17 -3.05
N PHE A 621 -0.93 -16.88 -1.76
CA PHE A 621 -1.55 -17.68 -0.72
C PHE A 621 -2.84 -17.05 -0.20
N ARG A 622 -3.13 -15.81 -0.61
CA ARG A 622 -4.38 -15.12 -0.35
C ARG A 622 -5.52 -15.67 -1.21
N ILE A 623 -5.35 -15.62 -2.55
CA ILE A 623 -6.22 -16.31 -3.50
C ILE A 623 -5.35 -17.29 -4.28
N PRO A 624 -5.25 -18.55 -3.84
CA PRO A 624 -4.31 -19.50 -4.37
C PRO A 624 -4.42 -19.68 -5.89
N TYR A 625 -3.29 -19.85 -6.56
CA TYR A 625 -3.20 -19.98 -8.02
C TYR A 625 -4.07 -21.11 -8.58
N THR A 626 -4.47 -22.08 -7.76
CA THR A 626 -5.40 -23.14 -8.10
C THR A 626 -6.77 -22.61 -8.53
N GLN A 627 -7.21 -21.46 -7.98
CA GLN A 627 -8.43 -20.77 -8.38
C GLN A 627 -8.34 -20.30 -9.85
N GLY A 628 -7.23 -19.72 -10.24
CA GLY A 628 -6.96 -19.31 -11.64
C GLY A 628 -6.90 -20.50 -12.59
N ILE A 629 -6.18 -21.59 -12.21
CA ILE A 629 -6.13 -22.81 -13.01
C ILE A 629 -7.53 -23.43 -13.18
N ALA A 630 -8.35 -23.44 -12.15
CA ALA A 630 -9.71 -23.99 -12.20
C ALA A 630 -10.60 -23.16 -13.14
N ALA A 631 -10.56 -21.83 -13.06
CA ALA A 631 -11.27 -20.93 -13.97
C ALA A 631 -10.84 -21.15 -15.43
N PHE A 632 -9.52 -21.19 -15.70
CA PHE A 632 -9.00 -21.45 -17.02
C PHE A 632 -9.41 -22.84 -17.56
N THR A 633 -9.41 -23.88 -16.72
CA THR A 633 -9.85 -25.21 -17.08
C THR A 633 -11.32 -25.20 -17.48
N ALA A 634 -12.19 -24.48 -16.74
CA ALA A 634 -13.59 -24.34 -17.06
C ALA A 634 -13.80 -23.68 -18.45
N LEU A 635 -13.08 -22.58 -18.73
CA LEU A 635 -13.10 -21.90 -20.04
C LEU A 635 -12.68 -22.83 -21.19
N GLN A 636 -11.57 -23.54 -21.03
CA GLN A 636 -11.06 -24.48 -22.05
C GLN A 636 -12.02 -25.65 -22.29
N ARG A 637 -12.60 -26.23 -21.24
CA ARG A 637 -13.60 -27.31 -21.36
C ARG A 637 -14.88 -26.83 -22.06
N ARG A 638 -15.22 -25.55 -21.94
CA ARG A 638 -16.35 -24.92 -22.63
C ARG A 638 -16.02 -24.49 -24.06
N GLY A 639 -14.75 -24.60 -24.51
CA GLY A 639 -14.29 -24.11 -25.82
C GLY A 639 -14.28 -22.57 -25.94
N ILE A 640 -14.27 -21.87 -24.81
CA ILE A 640 -14.22 -20.40 -24.77
C ILE A 640 -12.77 -19.96 -25.03
N PRO A 641 -12.53 -19.00 -25.95
CA PRO A 641 -11.19 -18.46 -26.18
C PRO A 641 -10.61 -17.91 -24.87
N SER A 642 -9.49 -18.48 -24.44
CA SER A 642 -8.88 -18.08 -23.18
C SER A 642 -7.37 -18.22 -23.22
N ARG A 643 -6.70 -17.44 -22.35
CA ARG A 643 -5.25 -17.49 -22.11
C ARG A 643 -5.01 -17.53 -20.61
N LEU A 644 -3.99 -18.26 -20.18
CA LEU A 644 -3.52 -18.28 -18.80
C LEU A 644 -2.11 -17.71 -18.76
N LEU A 645 -1.87 -16.70 -17.90
CA LEU A 645 -0.55 -16.20 -17.51
C LEU A 645 -0.28 -16.62 -16.07
N VAL A 646 0.71 -17.48 -15.87
CA VAL A 646 1.19 -17.87 -14.53
C VAL A 646 2.52 -17.20 -14.28
N ASN A 647 2.63 -16.46 -13.19
CA ASN A 647 3.87 -15.83 -12.78
C ASN A 647 4.50 -16.61 -11.60
N PRO A 648 5.60 -17.35 -11.82
CA PRO A 648 6.13 -18.27 -10.80
C PRO A 648 6.74 -17.58 -9.58
N ASN A 649 7.05 -16.28 -9.67
CA ASN A 649 7.68 -15.52 -8.61
C ASN A 649 6.75 -14.46 -7.99
N ALA A 650 5.55 -14.28 -8.52
CA ALA A 650 4.60 -13.30 -7.99
C ALA A 650 3.79 -13.89 -6.83
N SER A 651 3.53 -13.05 -5.85
CA SER A 651 2.49 -13.21 -4.84
C SER A 651 1.13 -12.78 -5.43
N HIS A 652 0.23 -12.32 -4.59
CA HIS A 652 -1.00 -11.62 -4.98
C HIS A 652 -0.72 -10.33 -5.79
N TRP A 653 0.53 -9.86 -5.80
CA TRP A 653 0.98 -8.68 -6.53
C TRP A 653 2.12 -8.97 -7.49
N VAL A 654 2.00 -8.49 -8.73
CA VAL A 654 3.08 -8.54 -9.73
C VAL A 654 3.93 -7.27 -9.58
N LEU A 655 5.11 -7.40 -8.96
CA LEU A 655 5.93 -6.25 -8.54
C LEU A 655 7.27 -6.12 -9.27
N ARG A 656 7.83 -7.24 -9.79
CA ARG A 656 9.11 -7.21 -10.49
C ARG A 656 8.98 -6.47 -11.83
N PRO A 657 9.95 -5.63 -12.21
CA PRO A 657 9.83 -4.78 -13.39
C PRO A 657 9.53 -5.53 -14.70
N LYS A 658 10.20 -6.65 -14.95
CA LYS A 658 9.98 -7.45 -16.16
C LYS A 658 8.61 -8.14 -16.14
N ASP A 659 8.22 -8.67 -15.00
CA ASP A 659 6.91 -9.31 -14.81
C ASP A 659 5.77 -8.29 -14.97
N SER A 660 5.94 -7.09 -14.42
CA SER A 660 4.98 -5.98 -14.57
C SER A 660 4.83 -5.54 -16.02
N ARG A 661 5.92 -5.46 -16.78
CA ARG A 661 5.88 -5.19 -18.23
C ARG A 661 5.16 -6.30 -18.99
N GLN A 662 5.48 -7.56 -18.72
CA GLN A 662 4.81 -8.71 -19.34
C GLN A 662 3.32 -8.67 -19.04
N TRP A 663 2.94 -8.40 -17.80
CA TRP A 663 1.55 -8.27 -17.38
C TRP A 663 0.80 -7.23 -18.23
N TYR A 664 1.35 -6.03 -18.37
CA TYR A 664 0.72 -4.97 -19.16
C TYR A 664 0.63 -5.34 -20.65
N HIS A 665 1.69 -5.92 -21.23
CA HIS A 665 1.65 -6.35 -22.63
C HIS A 665 0.60 -7.44 -22.87
N GLU A 666 0.47 -8.42 -21.97
CA GLU A 666 -0.52 -9.48 -22.08
C GLU A 666 -1.95 -8.92 -21.93
N VAL A 667 -2.18 -8.03 -20.99
CA VAL A 667 -3.49 -7.40 -20.75
C VAL A 667 -3.89 -6.52 -21.93
N LEU A 668 -3.04 -5.58 -22.34
CA LEU A 668 -3.34 -4.67 -23.46
C LEU A 668 -3.43 -5.42 -24.79
N GLY A 669 -2.58 -6.42 -25.01
CA GLY A 669 -2.63 -7.30 -26.18
C GLY A 669 -3.91 -8.13 -26.26
N TRP A 670 -4.38 -8.65 -25.09
CA TRP A 670 -5.65 -9.36 -24.99
C TRP A 670 -6.82 -8.45 -25.31
N MET A 671 -6.88 -7.29 -24.68
CA MET A 671 -7.92 -6.29 -24.94
C MET A 671 -7.92 -5.84 -26.39
N GLY A 672 -6.75 -5.55 -26.96
CA GLY A 672 -6.59 -5.13 -28.36
C GLY A 672 -7.15 -6.13 -29.36
N ARG A 673 -6.88 -7.42 -29.13
CA ARG A 673 -7.41 -8.52 -29.95
C ARG A 673 -8.94 -8.52 -30.06
N TRP A 674 -9.64 -8.22 -28.98
CA TRP A 674 -11.11 -8.31 -28.92
C TRP A 674 -11.81 -6.98 -29.16
N THR A 675 -11.13 -5.87 -28.99
CA THR A 675 -11.68 -4.52 -29.27
C THR A 675 -11.31 -3.98 -30.65
N GLY A 676 -10.51 -4.71 -31.40
CA GLY A 676 -10.06 -4.30 -32.73
C GLY A 676 -8.98 -3.21 -32.71
N LYS A 677 -8.31 -2.97 -31.57
CA LYS A 677 -7.14 -2.11 -31.50
C LYS A 677 -5.87 -2.90 -31.81
N ALA A 678 -4.99 -2.29 -32.60
CA ALA A 678 -3.64 -2.86 -32.77
C ALA A 678 -2.94 -2.93 -31.41
N ALA A 679 -2.26 -4.05 -31.09
CA ALA A 679 -1.30 -4.09 -30.01
C ALA A 679 -0.10 -3.22 -30.42
N GLU A 680 0.26 -2.24 -29.61
CA GLU A 680 1.51 -1.49 -29.77
C GLU A 680 2.70 -2.31 -29.31
#